data_f428840eb304d9e840c773325134ba3b
#
_entry.id   f428840eb304d9e840c773325134ba3b
#
_cell.length_a   1.000
_cell.length_b   1.000
_cell.length_c   1.000
_cell.angle_alpha   90.00
_cell.angle_beta   90.00
_cell.angle_gamma   90.00
#
_symmetry.space_group_name_H-M   'P 1'
#
loop_
_entity.id
_entity.type
_entity.pdbx_description
1 polymer ?
#
loop_
_entity_poly.entity_id
_entity_poly.type
_entity_poly.pdbx_seq_one_letter_code
_entity_poly.pdbx_strand_id
1 'polypeptide(L)'
;MNIESKIKELTEKLNQYAYEYYTLDKPSVEDSEYDRLYQELVKLEAENPQLTRGDSPTHRTGGVILDGFVKFRHPYNLYSLGDVFSREELAVWEERVRKEIANPEYICELKIDGLSLSLYYENGLLVTAATRGDGTTGENITENVKRIKDVPLKLKEAIDIVVRGEAYLPRKNFAKLNKERELEGAAPFANPRNAAAGTLRQLDTKIVAKRGLATFLYQEASPATNDTQEEVLEYFEELGFQVNPERKFARNMDEIWEFIEEATRLRDELPYDIDGVVVKVNNLAEQEELGFTVKAPRWAIAYKFPAEQAETEILSVDWTVGRTGVVTPTANMTPVLLAQTTVARATLHNVDYIEEKDIRIGDHVLIYKAGDIIPKVGKVLLDKRPEGLEGLEIPTKCPECGSELIHFEDEVALRCVNPLCPAQIREKLIHFASRDAMNIVGLGPSVISQLFDKKLVADVADLYQLTIEDLLTLDKVKETLAQKIVSAIAQSRENSAEKLLFGLGIRHVGGKAAKLLMERFANLRALSKATEEEISEIPSLGGVIATAVVSYFETDGAKILLDELENAGLNFDYLGVVNVEGILSGKTVVLTGKLTTLKRSEAKEKLEALGANVSGSVSKKTDLVVAGEEAGSKLTKAQDLGIEIWSEQDLLDL
;
A
#
# COMPACT_ATOMS: atom_id res chain seq x y z
N MET A 1 29.62 -28.05 30.58
CA MET A 1 29.28 -27.21 29.40
C MET A 1 28.95 -25.83 29.95
N ASN A 2 29.50 -24.76 29.39
CA ASN A 2 29.17 -23.39 29.81
C ASN A 2 27.68 -23.11 29.46
N ILE A 3 26.97 -22.33 30.30
CA ILE A 3 25.55 -21.98 30.10
C ILE A 3 25.32 -21.38 28.72
N GLU A 4 26.18 -20.48 28.28
CA GLU A 4 26.13 -19.84 26.95
C GLU A 4 26.21 -20.89 25.82
N SER A 5 27.12 -21.86 25.91
CA SER A 5 27.22 -22.94 24.94
C SER A 5 25.99 -23.82 24.92
N LYS A 6 25.34 -24.01 26.07
CA LYS A 6 24.10 -24.81 26.17
C LYS A 6 22.91 -24.08 25.57
N ILE A 7 22.76 -22.78 25.81
CA ILE A 7 21.73 -21.93 25.20
C ILE A 7 21.91 -21.95 23.68
N LYS A 8 23.15 -21.79 23.18
CA LYS A 8 23.45 -21.86 21.75
C LYS A 8 23.02 -23.18 21.12
N GLU A 9 23.42 -24.31 21.71
CA GLU A 9 23.09 -25.66 21.22
C GLU A 9 21.57 -25.87 21.17
N LEU A 10 20.85 -25.51 22.24
CA LEU A 10 19.40 -25.65 22.31
C LEU A 10 18.70 -24.77 21.27
N THR A 11 19.14 -23.51 21.10
CA THR A 11 18.59 -22.59 20.10
C THR A 11 18.76 -23.16 18.70
N GLU A 12 19.96 -23.63 18.34
CA GLU A 12 20.25 -24.19 17.02
C GLU A 12 19.42 -25.46 16.75
N LYS A 13 19.33 -26.37 17.69
CA LYS A 13 18.52 -27.59 17.60
C LYS A 13 17.03 -27.29 17.43
N LEU A 14 16.49 -26.43 18.25
CA LEU A 14 15.08 -26.10 18.22
C LEU A 14 14.67 -25.36 16.93
N ASN A 15 15.55 -24.49 16.42
CA ASN A 15 15.32 -23.84 15.13
C ASN A 15 15.38 -24.85 13.99
N GLN A 16 16.28 -25.84 14.02
CA GLN A 16 16.33 -26.92 13.04
C GLN A 16 15.04 -27.77 13.07
N TYR A 17 14.59 -28.19 14.22
CA TYR A 17 13.35 -28.96 14.38
C TYR A 17 12.11 -28.18 13.94
N ALA A 18 12.06 -26.87 14.24
CA ALA A 18 11.00 -25.97 13.76
C ALA A 18 11.00 -25.87 12.24
N TYR A 19 12.17 -25.76 11.61
CA TYR A 19 12.32 -25.76 10.16
C TYR A 19 11.84 -27.07 9.52
N GLU A 20 12.22 -28.21 10.07
CA GLU A 20 11.80 -29.53 9.60
C GLU A 20 10.29 -29.72 9.71
N TYR A 21 9.69 -29.24 10.79
CA TYR A 21 8.25 -29.36 11.03
C TYR A 21 7.43 -28.38 10.17
N TYR A 22 7.77 -27.07 10.22
CA TYR A 22 6.93 -26.03 9.62
C TYR A 22 7.26 -25.73 8.15
N THR A 23 8.48 -26.03 7.72
CA THR A 23 8.96 -25.70 6.37
C THR A 23 9.02 -26.94 5.48
N LEU A 24 9.59 -28.04 5.98
CA LEU A 24 9.79 -29.25 5.19
C LEU A 24 8.64 -30.27 5.33
N ASP A 25 7.71 -30.07 6.29
CA ASP A 25 6.67 -31.04 6.66
C ASP A 25 7.22 -32.48 6.89
N LYS A 26 8.44 -32.54 7.45
CA LYS A 26 9.20 -33.79 7.73
C LYS A 26 9.87 -33.71 9.09
N PRO A 27 9.10 -33.75 10.21
CA PRO A 27 9.66 -33.65 11.55
C PRO A 27 10.59 -34.87 11.83
N SER A 28 11.77 -34.56 12.39
CA SER A 28 12.75 -35.61 12.81
C SER A 28 12.61 -35.98 14.28
N VAL A 29 11.76 -35.27 15.05
CA VAL A 29 11.51 -35.54 16.47
C VAL A 29 10.00 -35.48 16.79
N GLU A 30 9.62 -36.13 17.87
CA GLU A 30 8.28 -36.06 18.45
C GLU A 30 8.02 -34.71 19.13
N ASP A 31 6.78 -34.25 19.12
CA ASP A 31 6.36 -32.97 19.75
C ASP A 31 6.78 -32.90 21.24
N SER A 32 6.71 -34.01 21.96
CA SER A 32 7.10 -34.12 23.36
C SER A 32 8.58 -33.82 23.61
N GLU A 33 9.48 -34.25 22.71
CA GLU A 33 10.92 -33.95 22.81
C GLU A 33 11.22 -32.48 22.44
N TYR A 34 10.54 -31.94 21.43
CA TYR A 34 10.63 -30.53 21.12
C TYR A 34 10.21 -29.66 22.32
N ASP A 35 9.06 -29.96 22.91
CA ASP A 35 8.54 -29.23 24.06
C ASP A 35 9.47 -29.30 25.28
N ARG A 36 10.07 -30.49 25.53
CA ARG A 36 11.04 -30.67 26.63
C ARG A 36 12.26 -29.78 26.46
N LEU A 37 12.87 -29.77 25.26
CA LEU A 37 14.04 -28.94 24.96
C LEU A 37 13.69 -27.46 24.96
N TYR A 38 12.50 -27.12 24.51
CA TYR A 38 12.00 -25.77 24.51
C TYR A 38 11.84 -25.22 25.96
N GLN A 39 11.25 -25.99 26.86
CA GLN A 39 11.12 -25.59 28.27
C GLN A 39 12.48 -25.47 28.97
N GLU A 40 13.46 -26.30 28.60
CA GLU A 40 14.84 -26.18 29.09
C GLU A 40 15.46 -24.86 28.65
N LEU A 41 15.29 -24.48 27.37
CA LEU A 41 15.79 -23.21 26.84
C LEU A 41 15.13 -22.01 27.52
N VAL A 42 13.80 -22.01 27.65
CA VAL A 42 13.04 -20.95 28.35
C VAL A 42 13.58 -20.72 29.76
N LYS A 43 13.83 -21.79 30.52
CA LYS A 43 14.37 -21.70 31.88
C LYS A 43 15.78 -21.09 31.89
N LEU A 44 16.68 -21.56 31.02
CA LEU A 44 18.05 -21.06 30.95
C LEU A 44 18.10 -19.58 30.58
N GLU A 45 17.25 -19.15 29.65
CA GLU A 45 17.17 -17.73 29.23
C GLU A 45 16.55 -16.85 30.32
N ALA A 46 15.54 -17.34 31.03
CA ALA A 46 14.93 -16.62 32.16
C ALA A 46 15.93 -16.40 33.30
N GLU A 47 16.79 -17.40 33.58
CA GLU A 47 17.86 -17.31 34.56
C GLU A 47 19.05 -16.46 34.10
N ASN A 48 19.24 -16.27 32.77
CA ASN A 48 20.34 -15.56 32.15
C ASN A 48 19.89 -14.66 30.98
N PRO A 49 19.07 -13.61 31.20
CA PRO A 49 18.48 -12.80 30.14
C PRO A 49 19.50 -12.17 29.17
N GLN A 50 20.71 -11.86 29.68
CA GLN A 50 21.81 -11.28 28.87
C GLN A 50 22.42 -12.26 27.86
N LEU A 51 22.12 -13.57 27.97
CA LEU A 51 22.58 -14.61 27.05
C LEU A 51 21.52 -15.02 26.05
N THR A 52 20.31 -14.44 26.11
CA THR A 52 19.23 -14.70 25.18
C THR A 52 19.66 -14.28 23.76
N ARG A 53 19.57 -15.19 22.81
CA ARG A 53 20.01 -14.97 21.44
C ARG A 53 18.91 -14.31 20.61
N GLY A 54 19.27 -13.46 19.64
CA GLY A 54 18.33 -12.83 18.74
C GLY A 54 17.53 -13.83 17.88
N ASP A 55 18.09 -15.02 17.62
CA ASP A 55 17.48 -16.13 16.89
C ASP A 55 16.80 -17.15 17.79
N SER A 56 16.61 -16.89 19.08
CA SER A 56 15.95 -17.83 19.99
C SER A 56 14.48 -18.08 19.63
N PRO A 57 14.05 -19.36 19.54
CA PRO A 57 12.65 -19.69 19.30
C PRO A 57 11.72 -19.26 20.43
N THR A 58 12.24 -18.89 21.60
CA THR A 58 11.46 -18.36 22.72
C THR A 58 10.83 -17.00 22.39
N HIS A 59 11.41 -16.23 21.46
CA HIS A 59 10.79 -15.03 20.92
C HIS A 59 9.46 -15.28 20.23
N ARG A 60 9.14 -16.52 19.82
CA ARG A 60 7.88 -16.88 19.16
C ARG A 60 6.70 -17.07 20.12
N THR A 61 6.94 -17.37 21.39
CA THR A 61 5.89 -17.73 22.39
C THR A 61 5.65 -16.67 23.45
N GLY A 62 6.61 -15.82 23.77
CA GLY A 62 6.42 -14.67 24.65
C GLY A 62 5.45 -13.65 24.03
N GLY A 63 4.47 -13.12 24.77
CA GLY A 63 3.60 -12.04 24.29
C GLY A 63 4.14 -10.68 24.72
N VAL A 64 4.22 -9.74 23.78
CA VAL A 64 4.46 -8.33 24.05
C VAL A 64 3.21 -7.56 23.67
N ILE A 65 2.76 -6.65 24.53
CA ILE A 65 1.73 -5.67 24.19
C ILE A 65 2.46 -4.43 23.69
N LEU A 66 2.20 -4.06 22.43
CA LEU A 66 2.79 -2.90 21.79
C LEU A 66 1.96 -1.65 22.07
N ASP A 67 2.60 -0.51 22.27
CA ASP A 67 1.91 0.78 22.42
C ASP A 67 1.38 1.31 21.07
N GLY A 68 1.92 0.81 19.94
CA GLY A 68 1.54 1.17 18.59
C GLY A 68 2.55 0.66 17.57
N PHE A 69 2.38 1.07 16.31
CA PHE A 69 3.31 0.73 15.22
C PHE A 69 4.08 1.96 14.79
N VAL A 70 5.41 1.90 14.95
CA VAL A 70 6.32 2.94 14.48
C VAL A 70 6.38 2.90 12.95
N LYS A 71 6.43 4.05 12.30
CA LYS A 71 6.65 4.13 10.86
C LYS A 71 8.08 3.70 10.52
N PHE A 72 8.20 2.97 9.42
CA PHE A 72 9.47 2.50 8.88
C PHE A 72 9.61 2.97 7.44
N ARG A 73 10.66 3.72 7.14
CA ARG A 73 10.99 4.13 5.78
C ARG A 73 11.78 3.02 5.09
N HIS A 74 11.25 2.52 3.98
CA HIS A 74 11.94 1.50 3.19
C HIS A 74 13.16 2.08 2.49
N PRO A 75 14.33 1.39 2.50
CA PRO A 75 15.50 1.81 1.74
C PRO A 75 15.30 1.67 0.22
N TYR A 76 14.33 0.86 -0.22
CA TYR A 76 13.98 0.63 -1.61
C TYR A 76 12.49 0.89 -1.83
N ASN A 77 12.13 1.42 -3.00
CA ASN A 77 10.72 1.62 -3.34
C ASN A 77 10.01 0.28 -3.59
N LEU A 78 8.86 0.08 -2.98
CA LEU A 78 8.03 -1.12 -3.10
C LEU A 78 6.87 -0.84 -4.04
N TYR A 79 7.02 -1.20 -5.30
CA TYR A 79 6.01 -0.97 -6.33
C TYR A 79 4.84 -1.95 -6.22
N SER A 80 3.66 -1.51 -6.68
CA SER A 80 2.53 -2.38 -6.99
C SER A 80 2.70 -2.98 -8.39
N LEU A 81 2.01 -4.08 -8.68
CA LEU A 81 1.95 -4.62 -10.04
C LEU A 81 0.86 -3.90 -10.85
N GLY A 82 1.01 -3.85 -12.17
CA GLY A 82 -0.10 -3.57 -13.07
C GLY A 82 -1.03 -4.78 -13.16
N ASP A 83 -2.32 -4.55 -13.35
CA ASP A 83 -3.31 -5.62 -13.48
C ASP A 83 -3.79 -5.75 -14.92
N VAL A 84 -4.04 -6.99 -15.38
CA VAL A 84 -4.73 -7.34 -16.62
C VAL A 84 -5.77 -8.41 -16.34
N PHE A 85 -6.86 -8.43 -17.13
CA PHE A 85 -8.03 -9.27 -16.88
C PHE A 85 -8.38 -10.18 -18.05
N SER A 86 -7.66 -10.09 -19.17
CA SER A 86 -7.88 -10.91 -20.35
C SER A 86 -6.57 -11.34 -21.00
N ARG A 87 -6.66 -12.34 -21.88
CA ARG A 87 -5.53 -12.83 -22.66
C ARG A 87 -5.02 -11.74 -23.61
N GLU A 88 -5.93 -10.96 -24.17
CA GLU A 88 -5.63 -9.86 -25.09
C GLU A 88 -4.84 -8.75 -24.38
N GLU A 89 -5.25 -8.35 -23.18
CA GLU A 89 -4.52 -7.36 -22.38
C GLU A 89 -3.13 -7.86 -21.98
N LEU A 90 -3.03 -9.14 -21.62
CA LEU A 90 -1.75 -9.79 -21.31
C LEU A 90 -0.83 -9.82 -22.54
N ALA A 91 -1.37 -10.11 -23.74
CA ALA A 91 -0.63 -10.09 -24.99
C ALA A 91 -0.10 -8.68 -25.33
N VAL A 92 -0.88 -7.64 -25.07
CA VAL A 92 -0.42 -6.24 -25.24
C VAL A 92 0.75 -5.91 -24.31
N TRP A 93 0.76 -6.43 -23.07
CA TRP A 93 1.91 -6.27 -22.18
C TRP A 93 3.13 -7.03 -22.70
N GLU A 94 2.97 -8.27 -23.14
CA GLU A 94 4.05 -9.11 -23.66
C GLU A 94 4.66 -8.52 -24.94
N GLU A 95 3.85 -7.93 -25.83
CA GLU A 95 4.36 -7.20 -27.00
C GLU A 95 5.24 -5.99 -26.61
N ARG A 96 4.93 -5.30 -25.51
CA ARG A 96 5.75 -4.19 -25.01
C ARG A 96 7.11 -4.70 -24.53
N VAL A 97 7.12 -5.84 -23.82
CA VAL A 97 8.36 -6.48 -23.36
C VAL A 97 9.21 -6.87 -24.59
N ARG A 98 8.61 -7.52 -25.61
CA ARG A 98 9.31 -7.95 -26.84
C ARG A 98 9.84 -6.80 -27.70
N LYS A 99 9.31 -5.61 -27.57
CA LYS A 99 9.87 -4.42 -28.26
C LYS A 99 11.23 -4.00 -27.70
N GLU A 100 11.49 -4.28 -26.44
CA GLU A 100 12.72 -3.91 -25.75
C GLU A 100 13.66 -5.13 -25.62
N ILE A 101 13.11 -6.34 -25.37
CA ILE A 101 13.83 -7.60 -25.18
C ILE A 101 13.52 -8.56 -26.34
N ALA A 102 14.55 -9.06 -27.02
CA ALA A 102 14.38 -9.85 -28.24
C ALA A 102 13.73 -11.23 -28.02
N ASN A 103 14.10 -11.95 -26.97
CA ASN A 103 13.60 -13.29 -26.64
C ASN A 103 13.39 -13.41 -25.14
N PRO A 104 12.38 -12.73 -24.57
CA PRO A 104 12.16 -12.74 -23.14
C PRO A 104 11.69 -14.14 -22.68
N GLU A 105 12.20 -14.56 -21.56
CA GLU A 105 11.72 -15.73 -20.82
C GLU A 105 11.00 -15.28 -19.56
N TYR A 106 10.03 -16.06 -19.10
CA TYR A 106 9.14 -15.67 -18.03
C TYR A 106 9.11 -16.71 -16.93
N ILE A 107 8.88 -16.25 -15.69
CA ILE A 107 8.46 -17.08 -14.58
C ILE A 107 7.03 -16.67 -14.16
N CYS A 108 6.16 -17.66 -14.07
CA CYS A 108 4.78 -17.51 -13.64
C CYS A 108 4.65 -17.98 -12.20
N GLU A 109 4.08 -17.16 -11.34
CA GLU A 109 3.90 -17.43 -9.90
C GLU A 109 2.43 -17.22 -9.53
N LEU A 110 1.91 -17.94 -8.53
CA LEU A 110 0.58 -17.68 -8.01
C LEU A 110 0.54 -16.33 -7.28
N LYS A 111 -0.50 -15.55 -7.55
CA LYS A 111 -0.75 -14.30 -6.84
C LYS A 111 -1.52 -14.58 -5.55
N ILE A 112 -0.78 -14.63 -4.46
CA ILE A 112 -1.34 -14.92 -3.13
C ILE A 112 -2.20 -13.76 -2.66
N ASP A 113 -3.39 -14.05 -2.14
CA ASP A 113 -4.30 -13.05 -1.58
C ASP A 113 -4.05 -12.86 -0.08
N GLY A 114 -3.12 -11.99 0.24
CA GLY A 114 -2.65 -11.72 1.59
C GLY A 114 -2.31 -10.25 1.85
N LEU A 115 -1.33 -10.02 2.72
CA LEU A 115 -0.76 -8.71 3.02
C LEU A 115 0.73 -8.70 2.71
N SER A 116 1.16 -7.80 1.83
CA SER A 116 2.56 -7.66 1.46
C SER A 116 3.40 -7.17 2.64
N LEU A 117 4.55 -7.83 2.84
CA LEU A 117 5.54 -7.50 3.85
C LEU A 117 6.95 -7.53 3.26
N SER A 118 7.86 -6.83 3.93
CA SER A 118 9.30 -6.86 3.65
C SER A 118 10.05 -7.25 4.92
N LEU A 119 11.02 -8.15 4.77
CA LEU A 119 11.88 -8.66 5.83
C LEU A 119 13.30 -8.20 5.58
N TYR A 120 13.91 -7.63 6.60
CA TYR A 120 15.26 -7.08 6.57
C TYR A 120 16.15 -7.93 7.46
N TYR A 121 17.15 -8.54 6.86
CA TYR A 121 18.13 -9.36 7.57
C TYR A 121 19.49 -8.68 7.52
N GLU A 122 20.17 -8.64 8.66
CA GLU A 122 21.56 -8.20 8.79
C GLU A 122 22.36 -9.34 9.39
N ASN A 123 23.45 -9.70 8.73
CA ASN A 123 24.29 -10.84 9.12
C ASN A 123 23.46 -12.13 9.35
N GLY A 124 22.45 -12.32 8.53
CA GLY A 124 21.51 -13.45 8.58
C GLY A 124 20.46 -13.39 9.69
N LEU A 125 20.41 -12.34 10.54
CA LEU A 125 19.42 -12.19 11.60
C LEU A 125 18.30 -11.26 11.16
N LEU A 126 17.04 -11.63 11.45
CA LEU A 126 15.88 -10.77 11.21
C LEU A 126 15.93 -9.55 12.15
N VAL A 127 16.22 -8.39 11.61
CA VAL A 127 16.31 -7.12 12.36
C VAL A 127 15.02 -6.29 12.24
N THR A 128 14.39 -6.28 11.09
CA THR A 128 13.17 -5.51 10.85
C THR A 128 12.21 -6.26 9.93
N ALA A 129 10.91 -6.15 10.21
CA ALA A 129 9.85 -6.49 9.29
C ALA A 129 8.87 -5.33 9.19
N ALA A 130 8.44 -4.99 7.97
CA ALA A 130 7.57 -3.84 7.74
C ALA A 130 6.47 -4.15 6.72
N THR A 131 5.31 -3.52 6.87
CA THR A 131 4.27 -3.52 5.85
C THR A 131 4.68 -2.66 4.66
N ARG A 132 4.14 -2.92 3.46
CA ARG A 132 4.43 -2.09 2.27
C ARG A 132 4.12 -0.60 2.48
N GLY A 133 3.01 -0.29 3.20
CA GLY A 133 2.51 1.07 3.32
C GLY A 133 2.19 1.70 1.96
N ASP A 134 2.68 2.92 1.74
CA ASP A 134 2.57 3.64 0.46
C ASP A 134 3.65 3.27 -0.58
N GLY A 135 4.51 2.31 -0.24
CA GLY A 135 5.65 1.87 -1.04
C GLY A 135 6.97 2.54 -0.67
N THR A 136 6.95 3.61 0.10
CA THR A 136 8.13 4.29 0.65
C THR A 136 8.17 4.21 2.17
N THR A 137 7.02 4.25 2.82
CA THR A 137 6.90 4.20 4.27
C THR A 137 5.83 3.20 4.68
N GLY A 138 6.19 2.22 5.49
CA GLY A 138 5.31 1.22 6.07
C GLY A 138 5.20 1.34 7.60
N GLU A 139 4.61 0.32 8.21
CA GLU A 139 4.54 0.14 9.66
C GLU A 139 5.53 -0.95 10.07
N ASN A 140 6.35 -0.70 11.08
CA ASN A 140 7.24 -1.71 11.66
C ASN A 140 6.40 -2.76 12.40
N ILE A 141 6.42 -3.98 11.91
CA ILE A 141 5.66 -5.14 12.43
C ILE A 141 6.57 -6.28 12.89
N THR A 142 7.82 -5.98 13.19
CA THR A 142 8.87 -6.98 13.51
C THR A 142 8.43 -7.94 14.59
N GLU A 143 7.89 -7.43 15.71
CA GLU A 143 7.48 -8.28 16.81
C GLU A 143 6.30 -9.20 16.47
N ASN A 144 5.43 -8.77 15.56
CA ASN A 144 4.33 -9.59 15.05
C ASN A 144 4.85 -10.67 14.09
N VAL A 145 5.75 -10.30 13.18
CA VAL A 145 6.33 -11.23 12.20
C VAL A 145 7.18 -12.31 12.87
N LYS A 146 7.90 -12.00 13.95
CA LYS A 146 8.61 -13.01 14.77
C LYS A 146 7.69 -14.12 15.31
N ARG A 147 6.36 -13.93 15.32
CA ARG A 147 5.36 -14.92 15.74
C ARG A 147 4.91 -15.83 14.58
N ILE A 148 5.26 -15.50 13.35
CA ILE A 148 4.97 -16.33 12.18
C ILE A 148 6.03 -17.43 12.12
N LYS A 149 5.57 -18.68 12.16
CA LYS A 149 6.44 -19.83 12.41
C LYS A 149 7.38 -20.17 11.25
N ASP A 150 6.95 -19.91 10.02
CA ASP A 150 7.69 -20.17 8.80
C ASP A 150 8.67 -19.04 8.40
N VAL A 151 8.65 -17.91 9.11
CA VAL A 151 9.65 -16.86 8.93
C VAL A 151 10.91 -17.21 9.74
N PRO A 152 12.08 -17.43 9.12
CA PRO A 152 13.30 -17.70 9.85
C PRO A 152 13.75 -16.47 10.64
N LEU A 153 14.02 -16.61 11.94
CA LEU A 153 14.62 -15.56 12.75
C LEU A 153 16.11 -15.38 12.42
N LYS A 154 16.72 -16.47 11.88
CA LYS A 154 18.08 -16.49 11.39
C LYS A 154 18.15 -17.32 10.10
N LEU A 155 18.78 -16.78 9.08
CA LEU A 155 19.04 -17.46 7.82
C LEU A 155 20.15 -18.50 8.00
N LYS A 156 20.22 -19.46 7.07
CA LYS A 156 21.29 -20.44 7.01
C LYS A 156 22.64 -19.81 6.67
N GLU A 157 22.65 -18.65 6.03
CA GLU A 157 23.82 -17.87 5.70
C GLU A 157 23.83 -16.52 6.45
N ALA A 158 25.03 -16.04 6.77
CA ALA A 158 25.22 -14.76 7.45
C ALA A 158 25.37 -13.63 6.42
N ILE A 159 24.25 -13.24 5.82
CA ILE A 159 24.17 -12.22 4.76
C ILE A 159 23.24 -11.07 5.15
N ASP A 160 23.43 -9.94 4.50
CA ASP A 160 22.50 -8.81 4.53
C ASP A 160 21.59 -8.91 3.30
N ILE A 161 20.29 -9.08 3.53
CA ILE A 161 19.31 -9.23 2.44
C ILE A 161 17.96 -8.61 2.81
N VAL A 162 17.31 -8.00 1.83
CA VAL A 162 15.93 -7.54 1.95
C VAL A 162 15.04 -8.38 1.04
N VAL A 163 14.12 -9.11 1.65
CA VAL A 163 13.20 -9.97 0.91
C VAL A 163 11.77 -9.49 1.07
N ARG A 164 11.00 -9.65 0.00
CA ARG A 164 9.60 -9.28 -0.07
C ARG A 164 8.73 -10.50 -0.29
N GLY A 165 7.58 -10.52 0.38
CA GLY A 165 6.62 -11.61 0.28
C GLY A 165 5.21 -11.20 0.64
N GLU A 166 4.36 -12.21 0.79
CA GLU A 166 2.98 -12.07 1.22
C GLU A 166 2.75 -12.88 2.49
N ALA A 167 2.19 -12.23 3.53
CA ALA A 167 1.65 -12.94 4.69
C ALA A 167 0.18 -13.24 4.44
N TYR A 168 -0.22 -14.47 4.64
CA TYR A 168 -1.58 -14.94 4.40
C TYR A 168 -2.11 -15.77 5.56
N LEU A 169 -3.41 -15.97 5.61
CA LEU A 169 -4.04 -16.86 6.59
C LEU A 169 -4.53 -18.12 5.85
N PRO A 170 -3.98 -19.32 6.17
CA PRO A 170 -4.45 -20.56 5.59
C PRO A 170 -5.96 -20.76 5.82
N ARG A 171 -6.67 -21.30 4.81
CA ARG A 171 -8.14 -21.52 4.86
C ARG A 171 -8.59 -22.29 6.10
N LYS A 172 -7.84 -23.29 6.52
CA LYS A 172 -8.11 -24.06 7.75
C LYS A 172 -8.08 -23.16 9.00
N ASN A 173 -7.08 -22.29 9.09
CA ASN A 173 -6.91 -21.39 10.22
C ASN A 173 -7.97 -20.26 10.20
N PHE A 174 -8.35 -19.79 9.02
CA PHE A 174 -9.44 -18.83 8.85
C PHE A 174 -10.78 -19.39 9.31
N ALA A 175 -11.13 -20.61 8.90
CA ALA A 175 -12.36 -21.27 9.34
C ALA A 175 -12.40 -21.45 10.86
N LYS A 176 -11.27 -21.87 11.46
CA LYS A 176 -11.14 -22.00 12.92
C LYS A 176 -11.32 -20.65 13.63
N LEU A 177 -10.66 -19.60 13.13
CA LEU A 177 -10.75 -18.25 13.69
C LEU A 177 -12.17 -17.71 13.67
N ASN A 178 -12.88 -17.86 12.56
CA ASN A 178 -14.26 -17.39 12.44
C ASN A 178 -15.21 -18.17 13.37
N LYS A 179 -15.03 -19.48 13.51
CA LYS A 179 -15.78 -20.28 14.46
C LYS A 179 -15.56 -19.83 15.91
N GLU A 180 -14.32 -19.51 16.30
CA GLU A 180 -14.01 -18.97 17.63
C GLU A 180 -14.70 -17.61 17.84
N ARG A 181 -14.67 -16.72 16.84
CA ARG A 181 -15.32 -15.39 16.91
C ARG A 181 -16.84 -15.49 17.06
N GLU A 182 -17.48 -16.39 16.33
CA GLU A 182 -18.93 -16.66 16.47
C GLU A 182 -19.29 -17.13 17.87
N LEU A 183 -18.49 -18.00 18.48
CA LEU A 183 -18.68 -18.47 19.86
C LEU A 183 -18.50 -17.34 20.88
N GLU A 184 -17.64 -16.37 20.60
CA GLU A 184 -17.42 -15.18 21.41
C GLU A 184 -18.46 -14.05 21.14
N GLY A 185 -19.39 -14.26 20.21
CA GLY A 185 -20.39 -13.25 19.80
C GLY A 185 -19.81 -12.09 18.98
N ALA A 186 -18.60 -12.25 18.46
CA ALA A 186 -17.94 -11.27 17.61
C ALA A 186 -18.25 -11.53 16.12
N ALA A 187 -18.35 -10.47 15.33
CA ALA A 187 -18.55 -10.60 13.88
C ALA A 187 -17.38 -11.37 13.23
N PRO A 188 -17.64 -12.37 12.35
CA PRO A 188 -16.60 -13.08 11.64
C PRO A 188 -15.82 -12.15 10.70
N PHE A 189 -14.59 -12.51 10.36
CA PHE A 189 -13.86 -11.83 9.28
C PHE A 189 -14.47 -12.17 7.94
N ALA A 190 -14.49 -11.20 7.04
CA ALA A 190 -15.09 -11.32 5.72
C ALA A 190 -14.32 -12.28 4.79
N ASN A 191 -12.97 -12.29 4.87
CA ASN A 191 -12.10 -13.13 4.05
C ASN A 191 -10.74 -13.34 4.73
N PRO A 192 -9.94 -14.34 4.28
CA PRO A 192 -8.61 -14.62 4.83
C PRO A 192 -7.64 -13.44 4.75
N ARG A 193 -7.67 -12.64 3.67
CA ARG A 193 -6.83 -11.45 3.49
C ARG A 193 -7.09 -10.41 4.60
N ASN A 194 -8.35 -10.07 4.84
CA ASN A 194 -8.72 -9.11 5.89
C ASN A 194 -8.35 -9.64 7.28
N ALA A 195 -8.51 -10.95 7.49
CA ALA A 195 -8.09 -11.61 8.74
C ALA A 195 -6.57 -11.58 8.91
N ALA A 196 -5.78 -11.80 7.85
CA ALA A 196 -4.32 -11.71 7.88
C ALA A 196 -3.86 -10.28 8.18
N ALA A 197 -4.39 -9.28 7.45
CA ALA A 197 -4.08 -7.87 7.66
C ALA A 197 -4.43 -7.41 9.09
N GLY A 198 -5.63 -7.76 9.57
CA GLY A 198 -6.06 -7.47 10.94
C GLY A 198 -5.25 -8.21 12.00
N THR A 199 -4.65 -9.35 11.67
CA THR A 199 -3.78 -10.11 12.57
C THR A 199 -2.40 -9.45 12.69
N LEU A 200 -1.77 -9.10 11.58
CA LEU A 200 -0.46 -8.42 11.59
C LEU A 200 -0.48 -7.06 12.26
N ARG A 201 -1.64 -6.46 12.44
CA ARG A 201 -1.83 -5.17 13.11
C ARG A 201 -2.38 -5.31 14.53
N GLN A 202 -2.29 -6.50 15.15
CA GLN A 202 -2.62 -6.68 16.56
C GLN A 202 -1.51 -6.11 17.44
N LEU A 203 -1.90 -5.37 18.48
CA LEU A 203 -0.96 -4.86 19.48
C LEU A 203 -0.49 -5.98 20.44
N ASP A 204 -1.35 -6.94 20.75
CA ASP A 204 -0.96 -8.15 21.48
C ASP A 204 -0.43 -9.23 20.54
N THR A 205 0.87 -9.46 20.56
CA THR A 205 1.55 -10.42 19.70
C THR A 205 1.17 -11.88 19.97
N LYS A 206 0.56 -12.21 21.15
CA LYS A 206 0.01 -13.55 21.41
C LYS A 206 -1.13 -13.90 20.48
N ILE A 207 -1.93 -12.90 20.10
CA ILE A 207 -3.02 -13.07 19.15
C ILE A 207 -2.47 -13.48 17.78
N VAL A 208 -1.35 -12.88 17.35
CA VAL A 208 -0.68 -13.23 16.07
C VAL A 208 -0.22 -14.68 16.10
N ALA A 209 0.48 -15.09 17.16
CA ALA A 209 0.94 -16.48 17.34
C ALA A 209 -0.22 -17.49 17.28
N LYS A 210 -1.37 -17.19 17.97
CA LYS A 210 -2.54 -18.07 18.01
C LYS A 210 -3.21 -18.26 16.65
N ARG A 211 -3.24 -17.19 15.82
CA ARG A 211 -3.98 -17.20 14.54
C ARG A 211 -3.27 -17.97 13.42
N GLY A 212 -1.95 -18.20 13.53
CA GLY A 212 -1.20 -19.07 12.64
C GLY A 212 -1.15 -18.54 11.20
N LEU A 213 -0.62 -17.32 11.02
CA LEU A 213 -0.26 -16.80 9.70
C LEU A 213 0.86 -17.64 9.08
N ALA A 214 0.94 -17.62 7.74
CA ALA A 214 2.02 -18.18 6.95
C ALA A 214 2.51 -17.14 5.93
N THR A 215 3.67 -17.41 5.30
CA THR A 215 4.29 -16.48 4.35
C THR A 215 4.75 -17.21 3.09
N PHE A 216 4.73 -16.50 1.96
CA PHE A 216 5.49 -16.86 0.76
C PHE A 216 6.36 -15.67 0.34
N LEU A 217 7.67 -15.90 0.20
CA LEU A 217 8.62 -14.91 -0.26
C LEU A 217 8.82 -15.06 -1.77
N TYR A 218 8.83 -13.93 -2.50
CA TYR A 218 8.77 -13.96 -3.96
C TYR A 218 9.66 -12.93 -4.66
N GLN A 219 10.36 -12.08 -3.93
CA GLN A 219 11.20 -11.05 -4.54
C GLN A 219 12.33 -10.62 -3.62
N GLU A 220 13.55 -10.55 -4.14
CA GLU A 220 14.64 -9.82 -3.53
C GLU A 220 14.47 -8.32 -3.80
N ALA A 221 14.51 -7.49 -2.76
CA ALA A 221 14.40 -6.04 -2.86
C ALA A 221 15.75 -5.32 -2.72
N SER A 222 16.78 -6.01 -2.20
CA SER A 222 18.19 -5.59 -2.24
C SER A 222 18.78 -5.83 -3.63
N PRO A 223 19.98 -5.30 -3.94
CA PRO A 223 20.66 -5.62 -5.18
C PRO A 223 20.83 -7.13 -5.34
N ALA A 224 20.29 -7.67 -6.44
CA ALA A 224 20.23 -9.09 -6.69
C ALA A 224 21.64 -9.73 -6.78
N THR A 225 21.77 -10.91 -6.19
CA THR A 225 22.98 -11.74 -6.23
C THR A 225 22.88 -12.84 -7.30
N ASN A 226 21.70 -13.04 -7.87
CA ASN A 226 21.39 -14.08 -8.86
C ASN A 226 21.13 -13.45 -10.24
N ASP A 227 21.16 -14.25 -11.30
CA ASP A 227 20.96 -13.79 -12.67
C ASP A 227 19.48 -13.85 -13.10
N THR A 228 18.70 -14.75 -12.49
CA THR A 228 17.29 -14.96 -12.85
C THR A 228 16.37 -14.96 -11.62
N GLN A 229 15.10 -14.66 -11.87
CA GLN A 229 14.04 -14.71 -10.84
C GLN A 229 13.83 -16.15 -10.32
N GLU A 230 13.99 -17.16 -11.18
CA GLU A 230 13.92 -18.57 -10.78
C GLU A 230 15.03 -18.92 -9.79
N GLU A 231 16.28 -18.54 -10.06
CA GLU A 231 17.41 -18.70 -9.13
C GLU A 231 17.21 -17.95 -7.82
N VAL A 232 16.60 -16.76 -7.84
CA VAL A 232 16.23 -16.05 -6.60
C VAL A 232 15.28 -16.87 -5.75
N LEU A 233 14.26 -17.49 -6.36
CA LEU A 233 13.31 -18.32 -5.63
C LEU A 233 13.96 -19.59 -5.06
N GLU A 234 14.84 -20.24 -5.82
CA GLU A 234 15.63 -21.39 -5.35
C GLU A 234 16.57 -20.98 -4.20
N TYR A 235 17.25 -19.87 -4.33
CA TYR A 235 18.12 -19.32 -3.29
C TYR A 235 17.34 -19.00 -2.00
N PHE A 236 16.11 -18.50 -2.11
CA PHE A 236 15.25 -18.30 -0.94
C PHE A 236 14.95 -19.61 -0.20
N GLU A 237 14.69 -20.69 -0.93
CA GLU A 237 14.52 -22.02 -0.32
C GLU A 237 15.80 -22.53 0.38
N GLU A 238 16.98 -22.27 -0.22
CA GLU A 238 18.29 -22.58 0.39
C GLU A 238 18.52 -21.78 1.67
N LEU A 239 18.13 -20.48 1.71
CA LEU A 239 18.21 -19.63 2.90
C LEU A 239 17.23 -20.03 4.01
N GLY A 240 16.20 -20.82 3.70
CA GLY A 240 15.20 -21.32 4.64
C GLY A 240 13.87 -20.60 4.59
N PHE A 241 13.62 -19.78 3.58
CA PHE A 241 12.30 -19.16 3.36
C PHE A 241 11.29 -20.14 2.74
N GLN A 242 10.01 -19.87 2.97
CA GLN A 242 8.94 -20.50 2.22
C GLN A 242 8.74 -19.78 0.89
N VAL A 243 8.83 -20.54 -0.19
CA VAL A 243 8.50 -20.10 -1.55
C VAL A 243 7.30 -20.91 -2.02
N ASN A 244 6.42 -20.29 -2.80
CA ASN A 244 5.28 -21.01 -3.35
C ASN A 244 5.77 -22.09 -4.35
N PRO A 245 5.41 -23.38 -4.16
CA PRO A 245 5.83 -24.43 -5.06
C PRO A 245 5.15 -24.37 -6.44
N GLU A 246 3.95 -23.78 -6.51
CA GLU A 246 3.18 -23.65 -7.74
C GLU A 246 3.73 -22.49 -8.56
N ARG A 247 4.81 -22.75 -9.30
CA ARG A 247 5.45 -21.82 -10.23
C ARG A 247 5.85 -22.53 -11.51
N LYS A 248 5.88 -21.82 -12.63
CA LYS A 248 6.21 -22.40 -13.94
C LYS A 248 7.05 -21.44 -14.77
N PHE A 249 8.14 -21.96 -15.32
CA PHE A 249 8.90 -21.27 -16.35
C PHE A 249 8.14 -21.29 -17.69
N ALA A 250 8.14 -20.18 -18.42
CA ALA A 250 7.45 -20.04 -19.70
C ALA A 250 8.29 -19.24 -20.71
N ARG A 251 8.28 -19.68 -21.98
CA ARG A 251 9.03 -19.05 -23.10
C ARG A 251 8.17 -18.19 -24.01
N ASN A 252 6.86 -18.32 -23.90
CA ASN A 252 5.92 -17.67 -24.78
C ASN A 252 4.55 -17.50 -24.12
N MET A 253 3.68 -16.76 -24.80
CA MET A 253 2.34 -16.44 -24.34
C MET A 253 1.45 -17.69 -24.13
N ASP A 254 1.64 -18.74 -24.93
CA ASP A 254 0.82 -19.94 -24.82
C ASP A 254 1.18 -20.72 -23.53
N GLU A 255 2.47 -20.85 -23.21
CA GLU A 255 2.93 -21.48 -21.96
C GLU A 255 2.51 -20.67 -20.72
N ILE A 256 2.51 -19.32 -20.78
CA ILE A 256 1.97 -18.46 -19.73
C ILE A 256 0.47 -18.75 -19.55
N TRP A 257 -0.27 -18.82 -20.65
CA TRP A 257 -1.71 -19.04 -20.61
C TRP A 257 -2.10 -20.40 -20.07
N GLU A 258 -1.35 -21.45 -20.43
CA GLU A 258 -1.51 -22.80 -19.84
C GLU A 258 -1.41 -22.78 -18.31
N PHE A 259 -0.43 -22.04 -17.76
CA PHE A 259 -0.28 -21.92 -16.32
C PHE A 259 -1.44 -21.13 -15.68
N ILE A 260 -1.94 -20.09 -16.34
CA ILE A 260 -3.11 -19.34 -15.88
C ILE A 260 -4.36 -20.25 -15.81
N GLU A 261 -4.58 -21.09 -16.83
CA GLU A 261 -5.69 -22.03 -16.84
C GLU A 261 -5.53 -23.12 -15.77
N GLU A 262 -4.31 -23.61 -15.54
CA GLU A 262 -4.00 -24.54 -14.47
C GLU A 262 -4.25 -23.91 -13.09
N ALA A 263 -3.72 -22.72 -12.85
CA ALA A 263 -3.93 -21.96 -11.61
C ALA A 263 -5.43 -21.67 -11.35
N THR A 264 -6.20 -21.40 -12.41
CA THR A 264 -7.65 -21.19 -12.32
C THR A 264 -8.36 -22.46 -11.83
N ARG A 265 -7.93 -23.65 -12.28
CA ARG A 265 -8.50 -24.93 -11.83
C ARG A 265 -8.10 -25.28 -10.39
N LEU A 266 -6.83 -24.99 -10.03
CA LEU A 266 -6.30 -25.27 -8.69
C LEU A 266 -6.84 -24.34 -7.61
N ARG A 267 -7.38 -23.19 -7.99
CA ARG A 267 -7.80 -22.12 -7.06
C ARG A 267 -8.62 -22.60 -5.86
N ASP A 268 -9.57 -23.49 -6.10
CA ASP A 268 -10.48 -23.98 -5.05
C ASP A 268 -9.86 -25.10 -4.19
N GLU A 269 -8.84 -25.81 -4.70
CA GLU A 269 -8.17 -26.91 -4.04
C GLU A 269 -7.02 -26.47 -3.13
N LEU A 270 -6.45 -25.28 -3.39
CA LEU A 270 -5.33 -24.74 -2.62
C LEU A 270 -5.71 -24.46 -1.16
N PRO A 271 -4.79 -24.69 -0.20
CA PRO A 271 -5.04 -24.42 1.22
C PRO A 271 -5.00 -22.92 1.57
N TYR A 272 -4.81 -22.03 0.61
CA TYR A 272 -4.77 -20.58 0.69
C TYR A 272 -5.52 -19.96 -0.49
N ASP A 273 -5.86 -18.69 -0.37
CA ASP A 273 -6.55 -17.94 -1.44
C ASP A 273 -5.54 -17.30 -2.39
N ILE A 274 -5.92 -17.28 -3.68
CA ILE A 274 -5.20 -16.60 -4.76
C ILE A 274 -6.19 -15.74 -5.55
N ASP A 275 -5.73 -14.57 -6.02
CA ASP A 275 -6.52 -13.63 -6.83
C ASP A 275 -6.06 -13.54 -8.29
N GLY A 276 -5.04 -14.34 -8.67
CA GLY A 276 -4.52 -14.36 -10.02
C GLY A 276 -3.18 -15.07 -10.16
N VAL A 277 -2.46 -14.71 -11.20
CA VAL A 277 -1.11 -15.15 -11.54
C VAL A 277 -0.23 -13.93 -11.77
N VAL A 278 1.00 -13.96 -11.27
CA VAL A 278 2.02 -12.94 -11.56
C VAL A 278 2.96 -13.50 -12.62
N VAL A 279 3.12 -12.77 -13.72
CA VAL A 279 4.08 -13.08 -14.78
C VAL A 279 5.23 -12.09 -14.66
N LYS A 280 6.45 -12.58 -14.58
CA LYS A 280 7.68 -11.77 -14.49
C LYS A 280 8.63 -12.17 -15.61
N VAL A 281 9.36 -11.21 -16.16
CA VAL A 281 10.54 -11.51 -17.00
C VAL A 281 11.55 -12.21 -16.11
N ASN A 282 12.10 -13.35 -16.55
CA ASN A 282 12.92 -14.21 -15.69
C ASN A 282 14.34 -13.64 -15.49
N ASN A 283 14.94 -13.05 -16.51
CA ASN A 283 16.30 -12.49 -16.42
C ASN A 283 16.29 -11.14 -15.68
N LEU A 284 17.08 -11.01 -14.61
CA LEU A 284 17.10 -9.81 -13.76
C LEU A 284 17.75 -8.61 -14.43
N ALA A 285 18.73 -8.81 -15.32
CA ALA A 285 19.31 -7.72 -16.09
C ALA A 285 18.29 -7.13 -17.08
N GLU A 286 17.45 -7.98 -17.70
CA GLU A 286 16.34 -7.55 -18.55
C GLU A 286 15.25 -6.84 -17.74
N GLN A 287 14.99 -7.24 -16.49
CA GLN A 287 14.10 -6.51 -15.60
C GLN A 287 14.62 -5.08 -15.32
N GLU A 288 15.93 -4.93 -15.09
CA GLU A 288 16.55 -3.62 -14.93
C GLU A 288 16.47 -2.77 -16.21
N GLU A 289 16.65 -3.37 -17.39
CA GLU A 289 16.55 -2.69 -18.67
C GLU A 289 15.13 -2.16 -18.93
N LEU A 290 14.10 -2.97 -18.71
CA LEU A 290 12.70 -2.60 -18.82
C LEU A 290 12.30 -1.54 -17.79
N GLY A 291 12.85 -1.61 -16.60
CA GLY A 291 12.68 -0.63 -15.52
C GLY A 291 11.24 -0.51 -15.00
N PHE A 292 10.90 0.69 -14.57
CA PHE A 292 9.65 0.97 -13.85
C PHE A 292 8.90 2.15 -14.46
N THR A 293 7.59 2.12 -14.32
CA THR A 293 6.73 3.30 -14.41
C THR A 293 6.68 3.99 -13.05
N VAL A 294 6.00 5.12 -12.94
CA VAL A 294 5.75 5.80 -11.64
C VAL A 294 5.05 4.89 -10.63
N LYS A 295 4.28 3.89 -11.09
CA LYS A 295 3.40 3.07 -10.24
C LYS A 295 3.76 1.60 -10.18
N ALA A 296 4.36 1.05 -11.23
CA ALA A 296 4.54 -0.39 -11.40
C ALA A 296 5.81 -0.73 -12.20
N PRO A 297 6.41 -1.92 -11.99
CA PRO A 297 7.45 -2.45 -12.87
C PRO A 297 6.89 -2.69 -14.28
N ARG A 298 7.72 -2.53 -15.31
CA ARG A 298 7.35 -2.86 -16.69
C ARG A 298 7.58 -4.34 -17.01
N TRP A 299 8.46 -4.98 -16.25
CA TRP A 299 8.88 -6.36 -16.41
C TRP A 299 7.98 -7.39 -15.71
N ALA A 300 6.96 -6.93 -14.97
CA ALA A 300 6.01 -7.82 -14.29
C ALA A 300 4.58 -7.31 -14.45
N ILE A 301 3.65 -8.26 -14.53
CA ILE A 301 2.21 -8.00 -14.64
C ILE A 301 1.44 -9.03 -13.80
N ALA A 302 0.31 -8.62 -13.22
CA ALA A 302 -0.62 -9.51 -12.56
C ALA A 302 -1.83 -9.78 -13.46
N TYR A 303 -2.00 -11.02 -13.90
CA TYR A 303 -3.27 -11.46 -14.46
C TYR A 303 -4.22 -11.79 -13.31
N LYS A 304 -5.35 -11.11 -13.25
CA LYS A 304 -6.38 -11.36 -12.24
C LYS A 304 -7.46 -12.26 -12.78
N PHE A 305 -7.84 -13.24 -11.97
CA PHE A 305 -8.95 -14.12 -12.33
C PHE A 305 -10.24 -13.32 -12.53
N PRO A 306 -11.15 -13.81 -13.40
CA PRO A 306 -12.45 -13.21 -13.54
C PRO A 306 -13.13 -13.05 -12.17
N ALA A 307 -13.66 -11.87 -11.91
CA ALA A 307 -14.37 -11.61 -10.67
C ALA A 307 -15.60 -12.53 -10.53
N GLU A 308 -15.77 -13.07 -9.34
CA GLU A 308 -17.02 -13.78 -9.01
C GLU A 308 -18.22 -12.86 -9.24
N GLN A 309 -19.30 -13.40 -9.81
CA GLN A 309 -20.53 -12.67 -10.08
C GLN A 309 -21.68 -13.27 -9.27
N ALA A 310 -22.56 -12.40 -8.79
CA ALA A 310 -23.80 -12.82 -8.15
C ALA A 310 -24.98 -12.06 -8.74
N GLU A 311 -26.13 -12.75 -8.81
CA GLU A 311 -27.39 -12.14 -9.24
C GLU A 311 -28.11 -11.53 -8.04
N THR A 312 -28.63 -10.31 -8.22
CA THR A 312 -29.46 -9.62 -7.23
C THR A 312 -30.44 -8.66 -7.90
N GLU A 313 -31.40 -8.13 -7.14
CA GLU A 313 -32.41 -7.18 -7.60
C GLU A 313 -32.10 -5.77 -7.07
N ILE A 314 -32.25 -4.74 -7.93
CA ILE A 314 -32.12 -3.33 -7.55
C ILE A 314 -33.43 -2.86 -6.89
N LEU A 315 -33.36 -2.47 -5.62
CA LEU A 315 -34.51 -2.02 -4.83
C LEU A 315 -34.70 -0.50 -4.89
N SER A 316 -33.62 0.26 -4.90
CA SER A 316 -33.63 1.73 -4.97
C SER A 316 -32.25 2.26 -5.40
N VAL A 317 -32.18 3.55 -5.74
CA VAL A 317 -30.93 4.25 -6.03
C VAL A 317 -30.81 5.48 -5.15
N ASP A 318 -29.71 5.57 -4.39
CA ASP A 318 -29.34 6.73 -3.60
C ASP A 318 -28.41 7.64 -4.40
N TRP A 319 -28.65 8.95 -4.33
CA TRP A 319 -27.79 9.95 -4.92
C TRP A 319 -27.01 10.69 -3.83
N THR A 320 -25.71 10.50 -3.76
CA THR A 320 -24.86 11.09 -2.71
C THR A 320 -23.95 12.18 -3.27
N VAL A 321 -23.76 13.24 -2.50
CA VAL A 321 -22.93 14.40 -2.89
C VAL A 321 -21.57 14.30 -2.21
N GLY A 322 -20.50 14.16 -3.00
CA GLY A 322 -19.12 14.13 -2.50
C GLY A 322 -18.56 15.53 -2.24
N ARG A 323 -17.37 15.58 -1.67
CA ARG A 323 -16.67 16.83 -1.26
C ARG A 323 -16.47 17.84 -2.40
N THR A 324 -16.35 17.39 -3.63
CA THR A 324 -16.18 18.25 -4.83
C THR A 324 -17.50 18.55 -5.53
N GLY A 325 -18.63 18.23 -4.90
CA GLY A 325 -19.96 18.42 -5.44
C GLY A 325 -20.42 17.35 -6.43
N VAL A 326 -19.60 16.34 -6.76
CA VAL A 326 -20.00 15.23 -7.61
C VAL A 326 -21.15 14.48 -6.98
N VAL A 327 -22.22 14.26 -7.76
CA VAL A 327 -23.39 13.48 -7.37
C VAL A 327 -23.23 12.06 -7.92
N THR A 328 -23.07 11.11 -7.00
CA THR A 328 -22.78 9.71 -7.34
C THR A 328 -23.98 8.82 -7.05
N PRO A 329 -24.48 8.05 -8.05
CA PRO A 329 -25.54 7.09 -7.84
C PRO A 329 -25.02 5.77 -7.23
N THR A 330 -25.76 5.23 -6.27
CA THR A 330 -25.47 3.95 -5.61
C THR A 330 -26.75 3.13 -5.56
N ALA A 331 -26.74 1.94 -6.15
CA ALA A 331 -27.86 1.01 -6.06
C ALA A 331 -27.91 0.35 -4.67
N ASN A 332 -29.07 0.35 -4.06
CA ASN A 332 -29.41 -0.53 -2.94
C ASN A 332 -30.09 -1.77 -3.52
N MET A 333 -29.66 -2.95 -3.08
CA MET A 333 -30.04 -4.22 -3.68
C MET A 333 -30.47 -5.23 -2.63
N THR A 334 -31.17 -6.26 -3.05
CA THR A 334 -31.40 -7.44 -2.21
C THR A 334 -30.04 -8.00 -1.78
N PRO A 335 -29.79 -8.19 -0.46
CA PRO A 335 -28.50 -8.69 0.02
C PRO A 335 -28.16 -10.05 -0.61
N VAL A 336 -26.97 -10.18 -1.19
CA VAL A 336 -26.47 -11.41 -1.80
C VAL A 336 -25.05 -11.70 -1.37
N LEU A 337 -24.70 -12.97 -1.25
CA LEU A 337 -23.32 -13.40 -0.98
C LEU A 337 -22.49 -13.27 -2.26
N LEU A 338 -21.40 -12.52 -2.19
CA LEU A 338 -20.46 -12.31 -3.30
C LEU A 338 -19.04 -12.26 -2.77
N ALA A 339 -18.18 -13.15 -3.24
CA ALA A 339 -16.80 -13.28 -2.78
C ALA A 339 -16.74 -13.23 -1.23
N GLN A 340 -17.44 -14.16 -0.59
CA GLN A 340 -17.50 -14.41 0.85
C GLN A 340 -18.02 -13.23 1.71
N THR A 341 -18.59 -12.19 1.12
CA THR A 341 -19.22 -11.08 1.86
C THR A 341 -20.64 -10.85 1.38
N THR A 342 -21.52 -10.44 2.30
CA THR A 342 -22.88 -10.02 1.95
C THR A 342 -22.84 -8.61 1.38
N VAL A 343 -23.26 -8.47 0.11
CA VAL A 343 -23.33 -7.21 -0.62
C VAL A 343 -24.77 -6.79 -0.76
N ALA A 344 -25.08 -5.57 -0.36
CA ALA A 344 -26.41 -4.95 -0.47
C ALA A 344 -26.36 -3.60 -1.21
N ARG A 345 -25.18 -3.11 -1.56
CA ARG A 345 -24.99 -1.83 -2.25
C ARG A 345 -23.91 -1.96 -3.32
N ALA A 346 -24.13 -1.34 -4.49
CA ALA A 346 -23.16 -1.28 -5.56
C ALA A 346 -23.15 0.10 -6.22
N THR A 347 -21.95 0.56 -6.63
CA THR A 347 -21.87 1.83 -7.37
C THR A 347 -22.44 1.71 -8.77
N LEU A 348 -23.13 2.75 -9.20
CA LEU A 348 -23.60 2.95 -10.58
C LEU A 348 -22.76 3.99 -11.33
N HIS A 349 -21.60 4.37 -10.76
CA HIS A 349 -20.63 5.31 -11.32
C HIS A 349 -21.17 6.73 -11.59
N ASN A 350 -21.96 6.91 -12.66
CA ASN A 350 -22.51 8.17 -13.15
C ASN A 350 -23.78 7.92 -13.96
N VAL A 351 -24.36 8.99 -14.50
CA VAL A 351 -25.58 8.95 -15.31
C VAL A 351 -25.36 8.17 -16.60
N ASP A 352 -24.27 8.42 -17.32
CA ASP A 352 -23.96 7.75 -18.59
C ASP A 352 -23.91 6.24 -18.43
N TYR A 353 -23.36 5.74 -17.32
CA TYR A 353 -23.31 4.31 -17.00
C TYR A 353 -24.69 3.71 -16.79
N ILE A 354 -25.62 4.46 -16.18
CA ILE A 354 -27.01 4.05 -15.98
C ILE A 354 -27.71 3.97 -17.33
N GLU A 355 -27.54 4.99 -18.19
CA GLU A 355 -28.16 5.07 -19.50
C GLU A 355 -27.59 4.01 -20.45
N GLU A 356 -26.24 3.84 -20.52
CA GLU A 356 -25.60 2.81 -21.36
C GLU A 356 -26.12 1.40 -21.06
N LYS A 357 -26.33 1.09 -19.79
CA LYS A 357 -26.80 -0.23 -19.35
C LYS A 357 -28.31 -0.35 -19.21
N ASP A 358 -29.05 0.75 -19.45
CA ASP A 358 -30.50 0.84 -19.25
C ASP A 358 -30.92 0.29 -17.87
N ILE A 359 -30.27 0.78 -16.79
CA ILE A 359 -30.53 0.31 -15.44
C ILE A 359 -31.82 0.92 -14.91
N ARG A 360 -32.68 0.06 -14.35
CA ARG A 360 -34.00 0.44 -13.77
C ARG A 360 -34.16 -0.13 -12.37
N ILE A 361 -34.98 0.53 -11.55
CA ILE A 361 -35.39 -0.03 -10.24
C ILE A 361 -36.27 -1.24 -10.50
N GLY A 362 -36.01 -2.36 -9.85
CA GLY A 362 -36.64 -3.66 -10.06
C GLY A 362 -35.91 -4.57 -11.05
N ASP A 363 -34.80 -4.12 -11.65
CA ASP A 363 -33.99 -4.98 -12.50
C ASP A 363 -33.27 -6.06 -11.72
N HIS A 364 -33.24 -7.25 -12.29
CA HIS A 364 -32.26 -8.27 -11.92
C HIS A 364 -30.93 -7.99 -12.60
N VAL A 365 -29.85 -7.96 -11.82
CA VAL A 365 -28.50 -7.59 -12.29
C VAL A 365 -27.45 -8.59 -11.84
N LEU A 366 -26.42 -8.76 -12.64
CA LEU A 366 -25.18 -9.41 -12.20
C LEU A 366 -24.27 -8.35 -11.60
N ILE A 367 -23.84 -8.57 -10.37
CA ILE A 367 -22.86 -7.73 -9.69
C ILE A 367 -21.54 -8.47 -9.52
N TYR A 368 -20.47 -7.72 -9.46
CA TYR A 368 -19.12 -8.22 -9.18
C TYR A 368 -18.33 -7.18 -8.35
N LYS A 369 -17.24 -7.60 -7.74
CA LYS A 369 -16.32 -6.67 -7.04
C LYS A 369 -15.18 -6.25 -7.95
N ALA A 370 -15.11 -4.97 -8.27
CA ALA A 370 -13.95 -4.43 -8.99
C ALA A 370 -12.74 -4.36 -8.07
N GLY A 371 -11.61 -4.95 -8.51
CA GLY A 371 -10.41 -5.06 -7.70
C GLY A 371 -10.63 -5.82 -6.39
N ASP A 372 -11.56 -6.77 -6.38
CA ASP A 372 -11.97 -7.59 -5.24
C ASP A 372 -12.54 -6.82 -4.03
N ILE A 373 -12.78 -5.52 -4.17
CA ILE A 373 -13.20 -4.63 -3.07
C ILE A 373 -14.56 -3.97 -3.34
N ILE A 374 -14.70 -3.25 -4.47
CA ILE A 374 -15.84 -2.35 -4.72
C ILE A 374 -16.93 -3.05 -5.53
N PRO A 375 -18.14 -3.29 -4.94
CA PRO A 375 -19.25 -3.85 -5.70
C PRO A 375 -19.72 -2.92 -6.82
N LYS A 376 -19.92 -3.49 -8.01
CA LYS A 376 -20.41 -2.83 -9.22
C LYS A 376 -21.53 -3.64 -9.87
N VAL A 377 -22.46 -2.93 -10.50
CA VAL A 377 -23.46 -3.57 -11.40
C VAL A 377 -22.76 -3.86 -12.72
N GLY A 378 -22.60 -5.12 -13.10
CA GLY A 378 -21.94 -5.52 -14.35
C GLY A 378 -22.90 -5.54 -15.53
N LYS A 379 -24.01 -6.26 -15.41
CA LYS A 379 -24.95 -6.50 -16.50
C LYS A 379 -26.37 -6.55 -15.97
N VAL A 380 -27.31 -5.94 -16.72
CA VAL A 380 -28.74 -6.11 -16.50
C VAL A 380 -29.22 -7.38 -17.20
N LEU A 381 -29.99 -8.20 -16.51
CA LEU A 381 -30.58 -9.43 -17.03
C LEU A 381 -31.95 -9.08 -17.67
N LEU A 382 -31.94 -8.62 -18.92
CA LEU A 382 -33.13 -8.15 -19.63
C LEU A 382 -34.19 -9.22 -19.79
N ASP A 383 -33.80 -10.48 -19.84
CA ASP A 383 -34.71 -11.65 -19.89
C ASP A 383 -35.50 -11.85 -18.59
N LYS A 384 -35.06 -11.27 -17.49
CA LYS A 384 -35.70 -11.31 -16.18
C LYS A 384 -36.35 -9.98 -15.79
N ARG A 385 -36.30 -8.97 -16.65
CA ARG A 385 -36.87 -7.65 -16.38
C ARG A 385 -38.40 -7.74 -16.30
N PRO A 386 -39.01 -7.32 -15.18
CA PRO A 386 -40.47 -7.18 -15.11
C PRO A 386 -41.04 -6.22 -16.19
N GLU A 387 -42.20 -6.52 -16.73
CA GLU A 387 -42.86 -5.62 -17.68
C GLU A 387 -43.28 -4.30 -17.00
N GLY A 388 -43.17 -3.19 -17.73
CA GLY A 388 -43.64 -1.88 -17.27
C GLY A 388 -42.71 -1.12 -16.34
N LEU A 389 -41.43 -1.53 -16.16
CA LEU A 389 -40.47 -0.74 -15.41
C LEU A 389 -40.15 0.56 -16.16
N GLU A 390 -40.32 1.69 -15.48
CA GLU A 390 -39.91 3.00 -15.97
C GLU A 390 -38.37 3.21 -15.83
N GLY A 391 -37.80 4.10 -16.65
CA GLY A 391 -36.41 4.50 -16.53
C GLY A 391 -36.13 5.17 -15.19
N LEU A 392 -34.88 5.14 -14.75
CA LEU A 392 -34.45 5.79 -13.51
C LEU A 392 -34.59 7.31 -13.64
N GLU A 393 -35.25 7.95 -12.70
CA GLU A 393 -35.33 9.41 -12.63
C GLU A 393 -33.98 9.99 -12.21
N ILE A 394 -33.38 10.80 -13.10
CA ILE A 394 -32.11 11.49 -12.85
C ILE A 394 -32.39 12.82 -12.13
N PRO A 395 -31.78 13.09 -10.97
CA PRO A 395 -32.07 14.32 -10.24
C PRO A 395 -31.55 15.57 -10.99
N THR A 396 -32.37 16.59 -11.09
CA THR A 396 -32.00 17.92 -11.60
C THR A 396 -31.57 18.87 -10.49
N LYS A 397 -31.91 18.52 -9.25
CA LYS A 397 -31.56 19.30 -8.04
C LYS A 397 -30.71 18.47 -7.07
N CYS A 398 -29.82 19.15 -6.40
CA CYS A 398 -28.99 18.56 -5.37
C CYS A 398 -29.85 17.94 -4.25
N PRO A 399 -29.66 16.65 -3.92
CA PRO A 399 -30.47 15.99 -2.91
C PRO A 399 -30.26 16.56 -1.49
N GLU A 400 -29.17 17.29 -1.26
CA GLU A 400 -28.80 17.83 0.05
C GLU A 400 -29.21 19.30 0.22
N CYS A 401 -28.97 20.16 -0.80
CA CYS A 401 -29.18 21.61 -0.66
C CYS A 401 -30.24 22.17 -1.62
N GLY A 402 -30.81 21.35 -2.51
CA GLY A 402 -31.84 21.78 -3.46
C GLY A 402 -31.36 22.68 -4.61
N SER A 403 -30.09 23.03 -4.67
CA SER A 403 -29.55 23.82 -5.79
C SER A 403 -29.57 23.05 -7.09
N GLU A 404 -29.71 23.75 -8.23
CA GLU A 404 -29.62 23.14 -9.55
C GLU A 404 -28.31 22.37 -9.73
N LEU A 405 -28.39 21.16 -10.27
CA LEU A 405 -27.24 20.38 -10.66
C LEU A 405 -26.80 20.78 -12.07
N ILE A 406 -25.49 20.83 -12.29
CA ILE A 406 -24.93 21.15 -13.60
C ILE A 406 -24.06 20.02 -14.11
N HIS A 407 -23.95 19.95 -15.43
CA HIS A 407 -23.05 19.07 -16.16
C HIS A 407 -22.01 19.94 -16.86
N PHE A 408 -20.72 19.73 -16.59
CA PHE A 408 -19.66 20.43 -17.31
C PHE A 408 -19.40 19.74 -18.65
N GLU A 409 -19.12 20.50 -19.70
CA GLU A 409 -18.93 19.98 -21.08
C GLU A 409 -17.85 18.89 -21.17
N ASP A 410 -16.82 19.00 -20.30
CA ASP A 410 -15.68 18.06 -20.29
C ASP A 410 -15.79 16.95 -19.23
N GLU A 411 -16.93 16.82 -18.54
CA GLU A 411 -17.12 15.85 -17.44
C GLU A 411 -18.43 15.09 -17.53
N VAL A 412 -18.35 13.78 -17.33
CA VAL A 412 -19.54 12.89 -17.24
C VAL A 412 -20.30 12.96 -15.91
N ALA A 413 -19.82 13.75 -14.96
CA ALA A 413 -20.37 13.80 -13.61
C ALA A 413 -21.37 14.95 -13.43
N LEU A 414 -22.56 14.67 -12.89
CA LEU A 414 -23.47 15.68 -12.34
C LEU A 414 -22.86 16.33 -11.10
N ARG A 415 -23.01 17.68 -10.97
CA ARG A 415 -22.39 18.43 -9.88
C ARG A 415 -23.33 19.42 -9.22
N CYS A 416 -23.25 19.46 -7.89
CA CYS A 416 -23.70 20.57 -7.08
C CYS A 416 -22.58 21.61 -6.97
N VAL A 417 -22.80 22.82 -7.49
CA VAL A 417 -21.81 23.91 -7.48
C VAL A 417 -21.98 24.87 -6.30
N ASN A 418 -22.95 24.61 -5.43
CA ASN A 418 -23.17 25.42 -4.24
C ASN A 418 -22.05 25.21 -3.21
N PRO A 419 -21.15 26.19 -2.93
CA PRO A 419 -20.05 26.03 -1.98
C PRO A 419 -20.54 25.87 -0.53
N LEU A 420 -21.77 26.26 -0.25
CA LEU A 420 -22.44 26.14 1.07
C LEU A 420 -23.27 24.87 1.18
N CYS A 421 -23.14 23.92 0.25
CA CYS A 421 -23.83 22.63 0.33
C CYS A 421 -23.39 21.87 1.60
N PRO A 422 -24.33 21.50 2.50
CA PRO A 422 -24.01 20.80 3.75
C PRO A 422 -23.20 19.53 3.55
N ALA A 423 -23.53 18.75 2.51
CA ALA A 423 -22.79 17.54 2.19
C ALA A 423 -21.33 17.83 1.80
N GLN A 424 -21.09 18.87 0.98
CA GLN A 424 -19.73 19.22 0.58
C GLN A 424 -18.88 19.67 1.76
N ILE A 425 -19.46 20.47 2.67
CA ILE A 425 -18.75 20.94 3.88
C ILE A 425 -18.42 19.73 4.77
N ARG A 426 -19.40 18.88 5.03
CA ARG A 426 -19.22 17.66 5.85
C ARG A 426 -18.14 16.76 5.27
N GLU A 427 -18.16 16.50 3.97
CA GLU A 427 -17.17 15.68 3.29
C GLU A 427 -15.76 16.32 3.26
N LYS A 428 -15.65 17.66 3.21
CA LYS A 428 -14.37 18.37 3.36
C LYS A 428 -13.79 18.18 4.77
N LEU A 429 -14.62 18.27 5.81
CA LEU A 429 -14.22 18.01 7.21
C LEU A 429 -13.75 16.56 7.40
N ILE A 430 -14.49 15.59 6.84
CA ILE A 430 -14.13 14.16 6.89
C ILE A 430 -12.78 13.92 6.20
N HIS A 431 -12.59 14.50 5.01
CA HIS A 431 -11.34 14.41 4.27
C HIS A 431 -10.17 15.03 5.04
N PHE A 432 -10.35 16.22 5.60
CA PHE A 432 -9.32 16.91 6.37
C PHE A 432 -8.86 16.10 7.58
N ALA A 433 -9.79 15.49 8.31
CA ALA A 433 -9.49 14.67 9.47
C ALA A 433 -8.95 13.28 9.12
N SER A 434 -9.01 12.86 7.85
CA SER A 434 -8.65 11.51 7.41
C SER A 434 -7.18 11.17 7.65
N ARG A 435 -6.87 9.85 7.64
CA ARG A 435 -5.53 9.30 7.91
C ARG A 435 -4.44 9.87 6.99
N ASP A 436 -4.76 10.07 5.71
CA ASP A 436 -3.79 10.51 4.71
C ASP A 436 -3.58 12.03 4.71
N ALA A 437 -4.54 12.77 5.29
CA ALA A 437 -4.48 14.21 5.52
C ALA A 437 -3.95 14.51 6.94
N MET A 438 -4.72 15.18 7.78
CA MET A 438 -4.29 15.61 9.11
C MET A 438 -4.30 14.48 10.16
N ASN A 439 -4.83 13.29 9.83
CA ASN A 439 -4.83 12.10 10.68
C ASN A 439 -5.36 12.34 12.10
N ILE A 440 -6.49 13.00 12.23
CA ILE A 440 -7.11 13.26 13.53
C ILE A 440 -7.89 12.03 13.98
N VAL A 441 -7.20 11.13 14.68
CA VAL A 441 -7.76 9.85 15.13
C VAL A 441 -8.96 10.06 16.06
N GLY A 442 -10.08 9.44 15.71
CA GLY A 442 -11.35 9.55 16.44
C GLY A 442 -12.37 10.47 15.78
N LEU A 443 -11.97 11.42 14.92
CA LEU A 443 -12.85 12.21 14.09
C LEU A 443 -13.26 11.47 12.81
N GLY A 444 -14.00 10.37 12.97
CA GLY A 444 -14.58 9.64 11.83
C GLY A 444 -15.86 10.30 11.30
N PRO A 445 -16.41 9.79 10.15
CA PRO A 445 -17.59 10.37 9.50
C PRO A 445 -18.79 10.57 10.44
N SER A 446 -19.06 9.62 11.34
CA SER A 446 -20.18 9.71 12.29
C SER A 446 -20.01 10.83 13.31
N VAL A 447 -18.78 11.05 13.82
CA VAL A 447 -18.49 12.10 14.79
C VAL A 447 -18.56 13.48 14.11
N ILE A 448 -17.94 13.59 12.93
CA ILE A 448 -17.95 14.83 12.16
C ILE A 448 -19.39 15.23 11.75
N SER A 449 -20.20 14.25 11.34
CA SER A 449 -21.62 14.55 11.01
C SER A 449 -22.36 15.10 12.22
N GLN A 450 -22.18 14.52 13.39
CA GLN A 450 -22.81 15.04 14.62
C GLN A 450 -22.31 16.45 15.00
N LEU A 451 -21.00 16.71 14.89
CA LEU A 451 -20.42 18.04 15.14
C LEU A 451 -21.00 19.10 14.19
N PHE A 452 -21.10 18.74 12.91
CA PHE A 452 -21.69 19.61 11.90
C PHE A 452 -23.19 19.87 12.14
N ASP A 453 -23.97 18.83 12.38
CA ASP A 453 -25.41 18.92 12.60
C ASP A 453 -25.76 19.72 13.90
N LYS A 454 -24.90 19.65 14.91
CA LYS A 454 -24.99 20.43 16.15
C LYS A 454 -24.41 21.84 16.01
N LYS A 455 -23.89 22.21 14.82
CA LYS A 455 -23.25 23.51 14.52
C LYS A 455 -22.06 23.84 15.42
N LEU A 456 -21.34 22.81 15.88
CA LEU A 456 -20.10 22.96 16.64
C LEU A 456 -18.90 23.21 15.70
N VAL A 457 -19.03 22.84 14.43
CA VAL A 457 -18.04 23.09 13.39
C VAL A 457 -18.75 23.50 12.09
N ALA A 458 -18.21 24.50 11.39
CA ALA A 458 -18.65 24.94 10.09
C ALA A 458 -17.56 24.78 9.02
N ASP A 459 -16.28 24.81 9.42
CA ASP A 459 -15.13 24.59 8.56
C ASP A 459 -14.01 23.80 9.28
N VAL A 460 -12.87 23.62 8.61
CA VAL A 460 -11.77 22.80 9.14
C VAL A 460 -11.00 23.51 10.26
N ALA A 461 -11.02 24.85 10.34
CA ALA A 461 -10.35 25.61 11.40
C ALA A 461 -11.09 25.43 12.74
N ASP A 462 -12.41 25.30 12.72
CA ASP A 462 -13.22 25.07 13.93
C ASP A 462 -12.86 23.76 14.65
N LEU A 463 -12.34 22.77 13.92
CA LEU A 463 -11.88 21.51 14.53
C LEU A 463 -10.82 21.74 15.60
N TYR A 464 -10.03 22.79 15.47
CA TYR A 464 -8.95 23.14 16.40
C TYR A 464 -9.40 23.93 17.63
N GLN A 465 -10.68 24.30 17.68
CA GLN A 465 -11.32 24.99 18.80
C GLN A 465 -12.15 24.04 19.67
N LEU A 466 -12.35 22.78 19.23
CA LEU A 466 -13.17 21.78 19.95
C LEU A 466 -12.63 21.49 21.36
N THR A 467 -13.51 21.53 22.32
CA THR A 467 -13.25 21.18 23.73
C THR A 467 -13.74 19.78 24.07
N ILE A 468 -13.32 19.25 25.22
CA ILE A 468 -13.82 17.99 25.75
C ILE A 468 -15.34 18.08 25.98
N GLU A 469 -15.81 19.23 26.51
CA GLU A 469 -17.21 19.50 26.79
C GLU A 469 -18.07 19.41 25.53
N ASP A 470 -17.61 19.99 24.40
CA ASP A 470 -18.29 19.89 23.10
C ASP A 470 -18.44 18.44 22.66
N LEU A 471 -17.35 17.68 22.75
CA LEU A 471 -17.31 16.28 22.33
C LEU A 471 -18.20 15.38 23.19
N LEU A 472 -18.33 15.65 24.48
CA LEU A 472 -19.20 14.91 25.40
C LEU A 472 -20.68 15.10 25.10
N THR A 473 -21.05 16.12 24.33
CA THR A 473 -22.45 16.32 23.86
C THR A 473 -22.84 15.33 22.76
N LEU A 474 -21.88 14.62 22.13
CA LEU A 474 -22.11 13.74 21.01
C LEU A 474 -22.53 12.33 21.46
N ASP A 475 -23.36 11.68 20.64
CA ASP A 475 -23.78 10.31 20.89
C ASP A 475 -22.60 9.33 20.82
N LYS A 476 -22.52 8.43 21.80
CA LYS A 476 -21.48 7.38 21.92
C LYS A 476 -20.07 7.92 22.15
N VAL A 477 -19.87 9.22 22.34
CA VAL A 477 -18.58 9.81 22.74
C VAL A 477 -18.56 9.92 24.27
N LYS A 478 -17.60 9.25 24.90
CA LYS A 478 -17.35 9.29 26.34
C LYS A 478 -15.97 9.91 26.59
N GLU A 479 -15.69 10.19 27.88
CA GLU A 479 -14.48 10.85 28.36
C GLU A 479 -13.20 10.36 27.66
N THR A 480 -12.96 9.05 27.63
CA THR A 480 -11.76 8.45 27.02
C THR A 480 -11.63 8.76 25.53
N LEU A 481 -12.75 8.74 24.78
CA LEU A 481 -12.73 9.04 23.35
C LEU A 481 -12.57 10.55 23.13
N ALA A 482 -13.25 11.40 23.93
CA ALA A 482 -13.14 12.84 23.86
C ALA A 482 -11.68 13.30 24.11
N GLN A 483 -11.02 12.76 25.15
CA GLN A 483 -9.61 13.03 25.44
C GLN A 483 -8.68 12.59 24.29
N LYS A 484 -8.92 11.42 23.70
CA LYS A 484 -8.16 10.94 22.54
C LYS A 484 -8.31 11.85 21.33
N ILE A 485 -9.53 12.33 21.05
CA ILE A 485 -9.78 13.26 19.93
C ILE A 485 -9.05 14.58 20.16
N VAL A 486 -9.16 15.20 21.34
CA VAL A 486 -8.47 16.46 21.64
C VAL A 486 -6.95 16.29 21.55
N SER A 487 -6.40 15.17 22.05
CA SER A 487 -4.97 14.87 21.89
C SER A 487 -4.57 14.73 20.42
N ALA A 488 -5.39 14.06 19.61
CA ALA A 488 -5.11 13.89 18.18
C ALA A 488 -5.19 15.23 17.41
N ILE A 489 -6.13 16.11 17.78
CA ILE A 489 -6.21 17.47 17.25
C ILE A 489 -4.94 18.26 17.61
N ALA A 490 -4.49 18.22 18.86
CA ALA A 490 -3.26 18.89 19.28
C ALA A 490 -2.04 18.35 18.51
N GLN A 491 -1.90 17.05 18.40
CA GLN A 491 -0.79 16.41 17.67
C GLN A 491 -0.81 16.75 16.17
N SER A 492 -1.99 16.88 15.56
CA SER A 492 -2.11 17.15 14.12
C SER A 492 -1.55 18.54 13.73
N ARG A 493 -1.42 19.48 14.66
CA ARG A 493 -0.79 20.78 14.41
C ARG A 493 0.67 20.69 14.00
N GLU A 494 1.35 19.61 14.40
CA GLU A 494 2.77 19.37 14.10
C GLU A 494 2.97 18.63 12.75
N ASN A 495 1.90 18.29 12.04
CA ASN A 495 2.00 17.60 10.75
C ASN A 495 2.72 18.48 9.73
N SER A 496 3.48 17.83 8.83
CA SER A 496 4.15 18.49 7.72
C SER A 496 3.16 19.09 6.71
N ALA A 497 3.52 20.21 6.10
CA ALA A 497 2.64 21.04 5.27
C ALA A 497 2.00 20.31 4.08
N GLU A 498 2.62 19.25 3.53
CA GLU A 498 1.98 18.47 2.46
C GLU A 498 0.71 17.75 2.94
N LYS A 499 0.64 17.41 4.23
CA LYS A 499 -0.56 16.80 4.84
C LYS A 499 -1.67 17.83 4.95
N LEU A 500 -1.32 19.06 5.37
CA LEU A 500 -2.24 20.16 5.43
C LEU A 500 -2.74 20.52 4.03
N LEU A 501 -1.86 20.69 3.05
CA LEU A 501 -2.22 21.00 1.66
C LEU A 501 -3.16 19.94 1.06
N PHE A 502 -2.86 18.66 1.27
CA PHE A 502 -3.75 17.59 0.86
C PHE A 502 -5.10 17.66 1.58
N GLY A 503 -5.09 17.98 2.89
CA GLY A 503 -6.28 18.13 3.72
C GLY A 503 -7.22 19.25 3.26
N LEU A 504 -6.70 20.35 2.70
CA LEU A 504 -7.50 21.42 2.12
C LEU A 504 -8.38 20.94 0.95
N GLY A 505 -8.04 19.81 0.34
CA GLY A 505 -8.88 19.15 -0.66
C GLY A 505 -9.00 19.91 -1.98
N ILE A 506 -7.96 20.63 -2.36
CA ILE A 506 -7.88 21.35 -3.65
C ILE A 506 -8.08 20.35 -4.79
N ARG A 507 -8.91 20.71 -5.76
CA ARG A 507 -9.20 19.86 -6.92
C ARG A 507 -7.91 19.51 -7.67
N HIS A 508 -7.78 18.28 -8.13
CA HIS A 508 -6.60 17.71 -8.80
C HIS A 508 -5.33 17.58 -7.93
N VAL A 509 -5.32 18.10 -6.69
CA VAL A 509 -4.19 17.97 -5.77
C VAL A 509 -4.38 16.73 -4.89
N GLY A 510 -3.80 15.62 -5.31
CA GLY A 510 -3.69 14.40 -4.50
C GLY A 510 -2.46 14.43 -3.59
N GLY A 511 -2.29 13.45 -2.70
CA GLY A 511 -1.15 13.41 -1.76
C GLY A 511 0.22 13.50 -2.44
N LYS A 512 0.40 12.89 -3.63
CA LYS A 512 1.65 13.00 -4.39
C LYS A 512 1.89 14.41 -4.92
N ALA A 513 0.86 15.06 -5.48
CA ALA A 513 0.97 16.43 -5.97
C ALA A 513 1.24 17.40 -4.79
N ALA A 514 0.54 17.22 -3.67
CA ALA A 514 0.78 18.01 -2.46
C ALA A 514 2.23 17.89 -1.97
N LYS A 515 2.78 16.69 -2.00
CA LYS A 515 4.19 16.45 -1.64
C LYS A 515 5.15 17.17 -2.58
N LEU A 516 5.00 17.02 -3.90
CA LEU A 516 5.85 17.68 -4.90
C LEU A 516 5.78 19.21 -4.80
N LEU A 517 4.57 19.76 -4.58
CA LEU A 517 4.40 21.18 -4.35
C LEU A 517 5.16 21.66 -3.10
N MET A 518 5.06 20.90 -2.00
CA MET A 518 5.74 21.30 -0.76
C MET A 518 7.24 21.03 -0.79
N GLU A 519 7.72 20.05 -1.54
CA GLU A 519 9.15 19.86 -1.82
C GLU A 519 9.77 21.07 -2.54
N ARG A 520 9.01 21.73 -3.42
CA ARG A 520 9.48 22.90 -4.19
C ARG A 520 9.35 24.21 -3.40
N PHE A 521 8.20 24.43 -2.74
CA PHE A 521 7.91 25.72 -2.10
C PHE A 521 8.24 25.76 -0.61
N ALA A 522 8.54 24.64 0.02
CA ALA A 522 8.93 24.45 1.42
C ALA A 522 7.92 24.94 2.47
N ASN A 523 7.05 25.92 2.15
CA ASN A 523 6.10 26.51 3.05
C ASN A 523 4.77 26.80 2.33
N LEU A 524 3.64 26.54 3.00
CA LEU A 524 2.30 26.70 2.42
C LEU A 524 1.96 28.16 2.06
N ARG A 525 2.46 29.13 2.81
CA ARG A 525 2.29 30.56 2.48
C ARG A 525 3.11 30.95 1.25
N ALA A 526 4.26 30.33 1.02
CA ALA A 526 5.02 30.55 -0.21
C ALA A 526 4.23 29.99 -1.42
N LEU A 527 3.71 28.76 -1.31
CA LEU A 527 2.86 28.16 -2.34
C LEU A 527 1.61 28.98 -2.63
N SER A 528 0.98 29.58 -1.61
CA SER A 528 -0.24 30.38 -1.81
C SER A 528 -0.01 31.68 -2.61
N LYS A 529 1.23 32.05 -2.87
CA LYS A 529 1.63 33.22 -3.68
C LYS A 529 2.29 32.83 -5.01
N ALA A 530 2.42 31.51 -5.28
CA ALA A 530 3.05 31.00 -6.48
C ALA A 530 2.21 31.27 -7.71
N THR A 531 2.87 31.41 -8.86
CA THR A 531 2.21 31.56 -10.17
C THR A 531 1.95 30.20 -10.82
N GLU A 532 1.10 30.19 -11.85
CA GLU A 532 0.83 28.96 -12.64
C GLU A 532 2.10 28.47 -13.35
N GLU A 533 2.96 29.39 -13.79
CA GLU A 533 4.23 29.06 -14.43
C GLU A 533 5.16 28.33 -13.46
N GLU A 534 5.38 28.86 -12.27
CA GLU A 534 6.25 28.26 -11.25
C GLU A 534 5.79 26.85 -10.83
N ILE A 535 4.47 26.63 -10.76
CA ILE A 535 3.91 25.30 -10.45
C ILE A 535 4.04 24.35 -11.63
N SER A 536 3.83 24.84 -12.87
CA SER A 536 3.89 24.02 -14.09
C SER A 536 5.32 23.56 -14.44
N GLU A 537 6.35 24.25 -13.93
CA GLU A 537 7.75 23.85 -14.06
C GLU A 537 8.09 22.61 -13.23
N ILE A 538 7.27 22.26 -12.23
CA ILE A 538 7.50 21.07 -11.41
C ILE A 538 7.24 19.79 -12.24
N PRO A 539 8.21 18.88 -12.38
CA PRO A 539 8.03 17.63 -13.11
C PRO A 539 6.80 16.85 -12.61
N SER A 540 5.97 16.37 -13.52
CA SER A 540 4.72 15.64 -13.26
C SER A 540 3.53 16.49 -12.77
N LEU A 541 3.67 17.80 -12.64
CA LEU A 541 2.56 18.72 -12.40
C LEU A 541 2.28 19.51 -13.69
N GLY A 542 1.08 19.34 -14.24
CA GLY A 542 0.64 20.04 -15.46
C GLY A 542 -0.19 21.28 -15.16
N GLY A 543 -0.49 22.06 -16.21
CA GLY A 543 -1.27 23.30 -16.13
C GLY A 543 -2.61 23.16 -15.37
N VAL A 544 -3.30 22.02 -15.52
CA VAL A 544 -4.57 21.77 -14.80
C VAL A 544 -4.41 21.83 -13.28
N ILE A 545 -3.30 21.29 -12.74
CA ILE A 545 -3.01 21.36 -11.30
C ILE A 545 -2.59 22.76 -10.92
N ALA A 546 -1.76 23.42 -11.74
CA ALA A 546 -1.29 24.77 -11.50
C ALA A 546 -2.46 25.76 -11.41
N THR A 547 -3.33 25.77 -12.42
CA THR A 547 -4.55 26.61 -12.41
C THR A 547 -5.43 26.31 -11.21
N ALA A 548 -5.63 25.04 -10.83
CA ALA A 548 -6.46 24.68 -9.70
C ALA A 548 -5.89 25.19 -8.35
N VAL A 549 -4.58 25.14 -8.18
CA VAL A 549 -3.90 25.62 -6.96
C VAL A 549 -3.98 27.14 -6.86
N VAL A 550 -3.61 27.85 -7.93
CA VAL A 550 -3.62 29.32 -7.97
C VAL A 550 -5.04 29.85 -7.76
N SER A 551 -6.01 29.35 -8.55
CA SER A 551 -7.41 29.77 -8.41
C SER A 551 -7.99 29.51 -7.02
N TYR A 552 -7.57 28.43 -6.33
CA TYR A 552 -8.00 28.16 -4.96
C TYR A 552 -7.49 29.26 -4.00
N PHE A 553 -6.19 29.57 -4.02
CA PHE A 553 -5.58 30.53 -3.10
C PHE A 553 -5.90 32.02 -3.43
N GLU A 554 -6.38 32.30 -4.63
CA GLU A 554 -6.88 33.63 -4.98
C GLU A 554 -8.20 33.96 -4.30
N THR A 555 -8.99 32.95 -3.90
CA THR A 555 -10.28 33.16 -3.25
C THR A 555 -10.12 33.77 -1.86
N ASP A 556 -11.00 34.73 -1.50
CA ASP A 556 -10.99 35.37 -0.17
C ASP A 556 -11.23 34.31 0.95
N GLY A 557 -12.08 33.31 0.68
CA GLY A 557 -12.31 32.22 1.63
C GLY A 557 -11.07 31.42 1.96
N ALA A 558 -10.22 31.14 0.97
CA ALA A 558 -8.97 30.41 1.20
C ALA A 558 -7.95 31.24 1.98
N LYS A 559 -7.89 32.55 1.71
CA LYS A 559 -7.01 33.48 2.45
C LYS A 559 -7.39 33.54 3.93
N ILE A 560 -8.68 33.73 4.22
CA ILE A 560 -9.21 33.72 5.59
C ILE A 560 -8.93 32.40 6.28
N LEU A 561 -9.23 31.30 5.62
CA LEU A 561 -8.97 29.93 6.17
C LEU A 561 -7.49 29.71 6.51
N LEU A 562 -6.56 30.15 5.63
CA LEU A 562 -5.13 30.05 5.93
C LEU A 562 -4.75 30.85 7.17
N ASP A 563 -5.30 32.06 7.34
CA ASP A 563 -5.04 32.90 8.53
C ASP A 563 -5.59 32.24 9.80
N GLU A 564 -6.78 31.62 9.73
CA GLU A 564 -7.38 30.90 10.85
C GLU A 564 -6.58 29.65 11.25
N LEU A 565 -6.11 28.88 10.27
CA LEU A 565 -5.29 27.69 10.52
C LEU A 565 -3.92 28.06 11.10
N GLU A 566 -3.29 29.12 10.62
CA GLU A 566 -2.01 29.62 11.16
C GLU A 566 -2.19 30.14 12.59
N ASN A 567 -3.27 30.89 12.86
CA ASN A 567 -3.64 31.38 14.21
C ASN A 567 -3.98 30.21 15.15
N ALA A 568 -4.53 29.10 14.63
CA ALA A 568 -4.75 27.86 15.39
C ALA A 568 -3.44 27.09 15.68
N GLY A 569 -2.30 27.55 15.15
CA GLY A 569 -0.97 27.02 15.43
C GLY A 569 -0.60 25.79 14.58
N LEU A 570 -1.16 25.64 13.39
CA LEU A 570 -0.76 24.57 12.47
C LEU A 570 0.60 24.87 11.85
N ASN A 571 1.38 23.82 11.66
CA ASN A 571 2.65 23.91 10.94
C ASN A 571 2.41 24.11 9.43
N PHE A 572 3.02 25.16 8.88
CA PHE A 572 2.97 25.48 7.45
C PHE A 572 4.25 25.11 6.71
N ASP A 573 5.25 24.58 7.42
CA ASP A 573 6.53 24.19 6.85
C ASP A 573 6.54 22.72 6.45
N TYR A 574 7.20 22.43 5.34
CA TYR A 574 7.47 21.07 4.90
C TYR A 574 8.60 20.46 5.75
N LEU A 575 8.32 19.34 6.41
CA LEU A 575 9.26 18.67 7.31
C LEU A 575 10.10 17.58 6.61
N GLY A 576 9.93 17.40 5.29
CA GLY A 576 10.74 16.49 4.48
C GLY A 576 12.01 17.16 3.93
N VAL A 577 12.72 16.44 3.08
CA VAL A 577 13.88 17.02 2.36
C VAL A 577 13.37 17.97 1.30
N VAL A 578 13.71 19.23 1.41
CA VAL A 578 13.41 20.24 0.38
C VAL A 578 14.41 20.04 -0.75
N ASN A 579 13.92 19.90 -1.99
CA ASN A 579 14.79 20.00 -3.16
C ASN A 579 15.28 21.44 -3.32
N VAL A 580 16.39 21.73 -2.68
CA VAL A 580 17.11 23.00 -2.90
C VAL A 580 17.67 22.94 -4.31
N GLU A 581 17.65 24.04 -5.07
CA GLU A 581 18.41 24.20 -6.30
C GLU A 581 19.89 23.98 -6.01
N GLY A 582 20.31 22.72 -6.03
CA GLY A 582 21.72 22.34 -5.91
C GLY A 582 22.40 22.42 -7.28
N ILE A 583 23.72 22.37 -7.28
CA ILE A 583 24.54 22.42 -8.52
C ILE A 583 24.21 21.31 -9.52
N LEU A 584 23.51 20.24 -9.10
CA LEU A 584 23.05 19.13 -9.92
C LEU A 584 21.54 19.17 -10.19
N SER A 585 20.88 20.32 -9.92
CA SER A 585 19.43 20.44 -10.12
C SER A 585 19.03 20.15 -11.58
N GLY A 586 18.06 19.25 -11.75
CA GLY A 586 17.57 18.81 -13.06
C GLY A 586 18.46 17.80 -13.78
N LYS A 587 19.67 17.46 -13.26
CA LYS A 587 20.55 16.46 -13.86
C LYS A 587 20.18 15.04 -13.42
N THR A 588 20.18 14.12 -14.36
CA THR A 588 20.07 12.68 -14.11
C THR A 588 21.46 12.10 -13.87
N VAL A 589 21.71 11.59 -12.67
CA VAL A 589 23.01 11.05 -12.23
C VAL A 589 22.91 9.54 -11.99
N VAL A 590 23.92 8.79 -12.42
CA VAL A 590 24.02 7.33 -12.19
C VAL A 590 25.25 7.02 -11.34
N LEU A 591 25.06 6.24 -10.27
CA LEU A 591 26.13 5.67 -9.46
C LEU A 591 26.53 4.31 -10.00
N THR A 592 27.82 4.07 -10.24
CA THR A 592 28.34 2.77 -10.70
C THR A 592 29.65 2.41 -10.00
N GLY A 593 29.96 1.12 -9.93
CA GLY A 593 31.17 0.64 -9.21
C GLY A 593 31.01 0.63 -7.70
N LYS A 594 32.08 0.20 -7.04
CA LYS A 594 32.19 0.15 -5.58
C LYS A 594 32.79 1.46 -5.06
N LEU A 595 32.04 2.19 -4.27
CA LEU A 595 32.55 3.38 -3.56
C LEU A 595 33.40 2.93 -2.36
N THR A 596 34.47 3.62 -2.12
CA THR A 596 35.48 3.23 -1.10
C THR A 596 35.28 3.97 0.21
N THR A 597 34.75 5.18 0.16
CA THR A 597 34.64 6.10 1.30
C THR A 597 33.16 6.24 1.74
N LEU A 598 32.26 6.39 0.79
CA LEU A 598 30.81 6.52 1.05
C LEU A 598 30.09 5.20 0.83
N LYS A 599 29.10 4.91 1.67
CA LYS A 599 28.12 3.89 1.31
C LYS A 599 27.29 4.39 0.12
N ARG A 600 26.83 3.47 -0.72
CA ARG A 600 26.02 3.83 -1.92
C ARG A 600 24.77 4.64 -1.57
N SER A 601 24.14 4.36 -0.41
CA SER A 601 23.03 5.13 0.13
C SER A 601 23.41 6.57 0.48
N GLU A 602 24.58 6.75 1.12
CA GLU A 602 25.10 8.07 1.52
C GLU A 602 25.47 8.92 0.30
N ALA A 603 26.10 8.30 -0.71
CA ALA A 603 26.41 8.95 -1.97
C ALA A 603 25.13 9.36 -2.73
N LYS A 604 24.10 8.49 -2.71
CA LYS A 604 22.79 8.79 -3.29
C LYS A 604 22.12 9.97 -2.58
N GLU A 605 22.07 9.95 -1.24
CA GLU A 605 21.51 11.05 -0.44
C GLU A 605 22.24 12.38 -0.67
N LYS A 606 23.57 12.35 -0.79
CA LYS A 606 24.37 13.54 -1.10
C LYS A 606 24.06 14.09 -2.49
N LEU A 607 23.94 13.24 -3.52
CA LEU A 607 23.54 13.64 -4.86
C LEU A 607 22.12 14.20 -4.91
N GLU A 608 21.18 13.57 -4.23
CA GLU A 608 19.79 14.04 -4.13
C GLU A 608 19.71 15.36 -3.38
N ALA A 609 20.51 15.56 -2.33
CA ALA A 609 20.62 16.83 -1.61
C ALA A 609 21.22 17.95 -2.48
N LEU A 610 22.03 17.61 -3.50
CA LEU A 610 22.55 18.52 -4.51
C LEU A 610 21.57 18.76 -5.69
N GLY A 611 20.37 18.20 -5.62
CA GLY A 611 19.30 18.39 -6.60
C GLY A 611 19.31 17.38 -7.75
N ALA A 612 20.16 16.34 -7.72
CA ALA A 612 20.25 15.33 -8.77
C ALA A 612 19.08 14.33 -8.72
N ASN A 613 18.63 13.88 -9.90
CA ASN A 613 17.77 12.72 -10.02
C ASN A 613 18.65 11.46 -10.19
N VAL A 614 18.78 10.65 -9.13
CA VAL A 614 19.64 9.47 -9.15
C VAL A 614 18.93 8.29 -9.78
N SER A 615 19.49 7.81 -10.92
CA SER A 615 18.95 6.69 -11.72
C SER A 615 19.81 5.43 -11.58
N GLY A 616 19.18 4.25 -11.73
CA GLY A 616 19.87 2.96 -11.67
C GLY A 616 20.60 2.57 -12.96
N SER A 617 20.28 3.17 -14.13
CA SER A 617 20.82 2.78 -15.43
C SER A 617 21.28 3.97 -16.26
N VAL A 618 22.37 3.75 -17.05
CA VAL A 618 22.93 4.76 -17.97
C VAL A 618 22.14 4.73 -19.29
N SER A 619 21.65 5.89 -19.69
CA SER A 619 20.91 6.10 -20.95
C SER A 619 21.32 7.42 -21.61
N LYS A 620 20.80 7.73 -22.81
CA LYS A 620 20.99 9.03 -23.46
C LYS A 620 20.44 10.24 -22.66
N LYS A 621 19.66 9.97 -21.60
CA LYS A 621 19.11 10.98 -20.68
C LYS A 621 19.94 11.13 -19.40
N THR A 622 21.06 10.41 -19.29
CA THR A 622 21.97 10.52 -18.15
C THR A 622 22.95 11.66 -18.40
N ASP A 623 23.01 12.61 -17.49
CA ASP A 623 23.86 13.79 -17.58
C ASP A 623 25.22 13.60 -16.92
N LEU A 624 25.29 12.73 -15.92
CA LEU A 624 26.49 12.51 -15.12
C LEU A 624 26.55 11.06 -14.61
N VAL A 625 27.73 10.47 -14.58
CA VAL A 625 27.98 9.18 -13.93
C VAL A 625 29.03 9.36 -12.85
N VAL A 626 28.71 8.96 -11.62
CA VAL A 626 29.71 8.87 -10.53
C VAL A 626 30.21 7.45 -10.46
N ALA A 627 31.50 7.25 -10.76
CA ALA A 627 32.14 5.94 -10.86
C ALA A 627 33.08 5.67 -9.69
N GLY A 628 32.80 4.59 -8.94
CA GLY A 628 33.73 4.02 -7.98
C GLY A 628 34.67 2.99 -8.61
N GLU A 629 35.41 2.23 -7.78
CA GLU A 629 36.27 1.14 -8.24
C GLU A 629 35.44 0.01 -8.88
N GLU A 630 36.04 -0.69 -9.84
CA GLU A 630 35.41 -1.81 -10.58
C GLU A 630 34.09 -1.45 -11.26
N ALA A 631 33.96 -0.22 -11.72
CA ALA A 631 32.78 0.24 -12.43
C ALA A 631 32.66 -0.45 -13.81
N GLY A 632 31.84 -1.48 -13.90
CA GLY A 632 31.68 -2.37 -15.06
C GLY A 632 30.98 -1.72 -16.28
N SER A 633 30.07 -2.46 -16.92
CA SER A 633 29.40 -2.09 -18.20
C SER A 633 28.74 -0.70 -18.21
N LYS A 634 28.29 -0.19 -17.07
CA LYS A 634 27.68 1.15 -16.96
C LYS A 634 28.71 2.28 -17.24
N LEU A 635 29.96 2.10 -16.80
CA LEU A 635 31.02 3.06 -17.10
C LEU A 635 31.39 3.06 -18.58
N THR A 636 31.53 1.89 -19.20
CA THR A 636 31.79 1.75 -20.63
C THR A 636 30.67 2.40 -21.43
N LYS A 637 29.41 2.13 -21.08
CA LYS A 637 28.24 2.73 -21.74
C LYS A 637 28.20 4.27 -21.60
N ALA A 638 28.62 4.81 -20.45
CA ALA A 638 28.73 6.25 -20.24
C ALA A 638 29.79 6.87 -21.12
N GLN A 639 30.95 6.22 -21.26
CA GLN A 639 32.05 6.63 -22.15
C GLN A 639 31.61 6.62 -23.63
N ASP A 640 30.90 5.56 -24.05
CA ASP A 640 30.39 5.43 -25.40
C ASP A 640 29.35 6.50 -25.75
N LEU A 641 28.57 6.95 -24.77
CA LEU A 641 27.56 8.00 -24.93
C LEU A 641 28.11 9.41 -24.71
N GLY A 642 29.42 9.56 -24.35
CA GLY A 642 30.03 10.85 -24.07
C GLY A 642 29.50 11.57 -22.84
N ILE A 643 28.99 10.82 -21.86
CA ILE A 643 28.45 11.36 -20.61
C ILE A 643 29.59 11.77 -19.67
N GLU A 644 29.44 12.88 -18.97
CA GLU A 644 30.36 13.35 -17.94
C GLU A 644 30.53 12.31 -16.84
N ILE A 645 31.77 12.05 -16.43
CA ILE A 645 32.09 11.04 -15.41
C ILE A 645 32.84 11.71 -14.27
N TRP A 646 32.30 11.55 -13.05
CA TRP A 646 32.96 11.95 -11.81
C TRP A 646 33.50 10.72 -11.09
N SER A 647 34.57 10.92 -10.34
CA SER A 647 35.03 9.96 -9.34
C SER A 647 34.25 10.13 -8.01
N GLU A 648 34.44 9.20 -7.08
CA GLU A 648 33.92 9.35 -5.72
C GLU A 648 34.50 10.60 -5.03
N GLN A 649 35.80 10.93 -5.33
CA GLN A 649 36.46 12.12 -4.77
C GLN A 649 35.81 13.41 -5.26
N ASP A 650 35.41 13.50 -6.55
CA ASP A 650 34.73 14.66 -7.08
C ASP A 650 33.39 14.91 -6.38
N LEU A 651 32.70 13.83 -5.99
CA LEU A 651 31.48 13.91 -5.18
C LEU A 651 31.74 14.33 -3.73
N LEU A 652 32.90 13.93 -3.15
CA LEU A 652 33.27 14.29 -1.78
C LEU A 652 33.68 15.75 -1.65
N ASP A 653 34.28 16.29 -2.70
CA ASP A 653 34.80 17.66 -2.74
C ASP A 653 33.70 18.74 -2.90
N LEU A 654 32.47 18.32 -3.12
CA LEU A 654 31.27 19.14 -3.12
C LEU A 654 30.61 19.21 -1.74
#